data_373e095fea92937ec5fe8105fcb06feb
#
_entry.id   373e095fea92937ec5fe8105fcb06feb
#
_cell.length_a   1.000
_cell.length_b   1.000
_cell.length_c   1.000
_cell.angle_alpha   90.00
_cell.angle_beta   90.00
_cell.angle_gamma   90.00
#
_symmetry.space_group_name_H-M   'P 1'
#
loop_
_entity.id
_entity.type
_entity.pdbx_description
1 polymer ?
#
loop_
_entity_poly.entity_id
_entity_poly.type
_entity_poly.pdbx_seq_one_letter_code
_entity_poly.pdbx_strand_id
1 'polypeptide(L)'
;MEKQLNLPQTNFPQKANSLEREPGFNLFWKENEVFKKRNERNTEEFYLHDGPPYANGNPHMGHTLNKLLKDVVVKYQLMSGKKVHFKPGWDCHGLPTELKVQKEYGKLPTGELRVKCAETAEYWMNVQKEFFERLGLFGDWDNPYLTMSKEYEVKQLQALSSLFFDGWVYRDNKPVHYSPATKTVLAEAELEYFDKTDTAVYVKFPSKDFELLVWTTQPWTLFGNMAVCVNPSLDYVVCDGLLVAESRMFDLGFTEYTAKYKGSELELMSYDNLNDFGCRVLCDNFVTADSGTGLVHLCPSHGDDDFRVCQRYDIRKFTTLDVEKVDELNQKALEELEEKKMLHKKETYVHSYPHDWRTKTPVYFLLTEQFFLSMPDRVTLLKNADKVDWSKAAYKNRFKGMLDSRSSWCLSRQRKWGFPVTLFLTTDNKAFFDETCLEHLTELFKVHGSACWFNMTEEELLPKKYHNLGLKKAEDTVDVWLDSGLSWYTVLDGKQADLYFEGSDQHRGWFQSSFLTSMMLNGAPPYKKVLTHGFVLDQDGKKMSKSEGNVVDPKELLSKYNADVLRLWALSVDYTTDFCVGDTTMDSMANVYFKLRNNFKYLLSNLFDFDYSYTPTDLCEKDKKAVKELEKFEAKLKESFSKYDFRNLFNLTTSYVSTTSKSYFDLETKELLYEGEPDRKERRDRQWVMNKMLNTLVKLLAPMTPYLCEDVYSFMEDVKEESVFMLEL
;
A
#
# COMPACT_ATOMS: atom_id res chain seq x y z
N MET A 1 29.07 56.48 -34.31
CA MET A 1 28.98 55.08 -34.72
C MET A 1 27.73 54.53 -34.08
N GLU A 2 26.77 54.06 -34.87
CA GLU A 2 25.64 53.30 -34.30
C GLU A 2 26.22 52.06 -33.57
N LYS A 3 25.81 51.86 -32.29
CA LYS A 3 26.21 50.66 -31.55
C LYS A 3 25.63 49.46 -32.27
N GLN A 4 26.47 48.54 -32.72
CA GLN A 4 26.02 47.24 -33.26
C GLN A 4 25.34 46.48 -32.11
N LEU A 5 24.08 46.08 -32.28
CA LEU A 5 23.32 45.36 -31.29
C LEU A 5 23.10 43.92 -31.73
N ASN A 6 23.50 42.97 -30.88
CA ASN A 6 23.31 41.52 -31.06
C ASN A 6 22.12 41.11 -30.19
N LEU A 7 20.88 41.45 -30.62
CA LEU A 7 19.70 41.13 -29.84
C LEU A 7 19.42 39.63 -29.80
N PRO A 8 19.03 39.08 -28.65
CA PRO A 8 18.75 37.65 -28.47
C PRO A 8 17.60 37.19 -29.37
N GLN A 9 17.73 36.03 -29.98
CA GLN A 9 16.77 35.46 -30.94
C GLN A 9 16.51 33.98 -30.60
N THR A 10 15.24 33.55 -30.66
CA THR A 10 14.89 32.13 -30.54
C THR A 10 13.48 31.89 -31.07
N ASN A 11 13.28 30.73 -31.67
CA ASN A 11 11.97 30.24 -32.05
C ASN A 11 11.23 29.57 -30.87
N PHE A 12 11.91 29.42 -29.71
CA PHE A 12 11.29 28.86 -28.52
C PHE A 12 10.14 29.77 -28.05
N PRO A 13 8.89 29.24 -28.00
CA PRO A 13 7.71 30.07 -27.86
C PRO A 13 7.66 30.79 -26.49
N GLN A 14 7.11 32.01 -26.47
CA GLN A 14 6.93 32.79 -25.24
C GLN A 14 5.97 32.08 -24.28
N LYS A 15 4.82 31.61 -24.79
CA LYS A 15 3.84 30.82 -24.03
C LYS A 15 4.18 29.34 -24.12
N ALA A 16 4.05 28.65 -23.03
CA ALA A 16 4.34 27.20 -23.00
C ALA A 16 3.35 26.39 -23.83
N ASN A 17 2.06 26.76 -23.83
CA ASN A 17 0.94 26.01 -24.41
C ASN A 17 1.03 24.50 -24.07
N SER A 18 1.43 24.21 -22.81
CA SER A 18 1.82 22.86 -22.38
C SER A 18 0.68 21.87 -22.52
N LEU A 19 -0.57 22.30 -22.22
CA LEU A 19 -1.75 21.44 -22.31
C LEU A 19 -2.00 20.90 -23.73
N GLU A 20 -1.62 21.69 -24.75
CA GLU A 20 -1.74 21.30 -26.17
C GLU A 20 -0.51 20.50 -26.64
N ARG A 21 0.69 20.84 -26.12
CA ARG A 21 1.96 20.26 -26.61
C ARG A 21 2.35 18.96 -25.93
N GLU A 22 2.03 18.77 -24.65
CA GLU A 22 2.35 17.55 -23.90
C GLU A 22 1.82 16.26 -24.56
N PRO A 23 0.57 16.19 -25.08
CA PRO A 23 0.09 15.03 -25.80
C PRO A 23 0.95 14.69 -27.03
N GLY A 24 1.49 15.70 -27.71
CA GLY A 24 2.41 15.51 -28.85
C GLY A 24 3.74 14.90 -28.42
N PHE A 25 4.29 15.28 -27.26
CA PHE A 25 5.49 14.64 -26.72
C PHE A 25 5.24 13.20 -26.28
N ASN A 26 4.09 12.91 -25.67
CA ASN A 26 3.73 11.53 -25.34
C ASN A 26 3.66 10.65 -26.59
N LEU A 27 3.04 11.15 -27.64
CA LEU A 27 2.98 10.46 -28.93
C LEU A 27 4.38 10.26 -29.53
N PHE A 28 5.20 11.32 -29.52
CA PHE A 28 6.59 11.26 -30.00
C PHE A 28 7.40 10.19 -29.25
N TRP A 29 7.36 10.17 -27.92
CA TRP A 29 8.09 9.17 -27.11
C TRP A 29 7.61 7.75 -27.39
N LYS A 30 6.30 7.57 -27.59
CA LYS A 30 5.70 6.27 -27.90
C LYS A 30 6.04 5.79 -29.31
N GLU A 31 5.83 6.62 -30.33
CA GLU A 31 6.09 6.26 -31.74
C GLU A 31 7.58 6.00 -32.02
N ASN A 32 8.45 6.73 -31.34
CA ASN A 32 9.90 6.54 -31.45
C ASN A 32 10.45 5.51 -30.47
N GLU A 33 9.59 4.83 -29.68
CA GLU A 33 9.99 3.82 -28.69
C GLU A 33 11.13 4.29 -27.75
N VAL A 34 11.12 5.57 -27.35
CA VAL A 34 12.25 6.22 -26.64
C VAL A 34 12.68 5.44 -25.39
N PHE A 35 11.72 5.03 -24.55
CA PHE A 35 12.01 4.23 -23.35
C PHE A 35 12.69 2.90 -23.71
N LYS A 36 12.14 2.16 -24.67
CA LYS A 36 12.64 0.85 -25.09
C LYS A 36 14.03 0.96 -25.70
N LYS A 37 14.23 1.86 -26.68
CA LYS A 37 15.54 2.09 -27.33
C LYS A 37 16.62 2.47 -26.33
N ARG A 38 16.32 3.40 -25.39
CA ARG A 38 17.28 3.78 -24.35
C ARG A 38 17.58 2.61 -23.42
N ASN A 39 16.57 1.85 -23.04
CA ASN A 39 16.69 0.68 -22.18
C ASN A 39 17.55 -0.42 -22.81
N GLU A 40 17.45 -0.64 -24.13
CA GLU A 40 18.25 -1.61 -24.88
C GLU A 40 19.74 -1.22 -24.97
N ARG A 41 20.09 0.07 -24.89
CA ARG A 41 21.48 0.53 -24.80
C ARG A 41 22.15 0.26 -23.46
N ASN A 42 21.35 0.06 -22.41
CA ASN A 42 21.79 -0.10 -21.04
C ASN A 42 21.98 -1.59 -20.69
N THR A 43 22.92 -1.89 -19.81
CA THR A 43 23.28 -3.29 -19.46
C THR A 43 23.09 -3.62 -17.98
N GLU A 44 23.24 -2.67 -17.09
CA GLU A 44 23.10 -2.90 -15.66
C GLU A 44 21.61 -2.89 -15.26
N GLU A 45 21.10 -4.02 -14.82
CA GLU A 45 19.69 -4.22 -14.50
C GLU A 45 19.26 -3.41 -13.27
N PHE A 46 18.08 -2.81 -13.33
CA PHE A 46 17.41 -2.15 -12.20
C PHE A 46 15.92 -2.48 -12.19
N TYR A 47 15.45 -3.11 -11.12
CA TYR A 47 14.07 -3.56 -10.96
C TYR A 47 13.30 -2.63 -10.00
N LEU A 48 12.46 -1.76 -10.54
CA LEU A 48 11.44 -1.04 -9.79
C LEU A 48 10.12 -1.80 -9.94
N HIS A 49 9.69 -2.50 -8.90
CA HIS A 49 8.44 -3.23 -8.95
C HIS A 49 7.27 -2.34 -8.54
N ASP A 50 6.21 -2.34 -9.35
CA ASP A 50 5.03 -1.51 -9.15
C ASP A 50 4.02 -2.24 -8.26
N GLY A 51 3.61 -1.63 -7.13
CA GLY A 51 2.46 -2.10 -6.37
C GLY A 51 1.18 -1.84 -7.17
N PRO A 52 0.37 -2.88 -7.41
CA PRO A 52 -0.78 -2.77 -8.29
C PRO A 52 -1.92 -2.01 -7.61
N PRO A 53 -2.35 -0.84 -8.12
CA PRO A 53 -3.56 -0.20 -7.62
C PRO A 53 -4.80 -1.05 -7.95
N TYR A 54 -5.85 -0.92 -7.13
CA TYR A 54 -7.14 -1.54 -7.44
C TYR A 54 -7.77 -0.94 -8.69
N ALA A 55 -8.24 -1.82 -9.59
CA ALA A 55 -8.96 -1.46 -10.80
C ALA A 55 -10.45 -1.19 -10.51
N ASN A 56 -10.79 -0.18 -9.72
CA ASN A 56 -12.16 0.03 -9.22
C ASN A 56 -12.66 1.49 -9.17
N GLY A 57 -11.88 2.46 -9.66
CA GLY A 57 -12.26 3.87 -9.64
C GLY A 57 -11.26 4.79 -10.34
N ASN A 58 -11.58 6.09 -10.35
CA ASN A 58 -10.68 7.12 -10.87
C ASN A 58 -9.37 7.18 -10.07
N PRO A 59 -8.25 7.55 -10.71
CA PRO A 59 -7.03 7.88 -9.99
C PRO A 59 -7.28 9.06 -9.03
N HIS A 60 -6.56 9.07 -7.92
CA HIS A 60 -6.60 10.15 -6.92
C HIS A 60 -5.19 10.73 -6.72
N MET A 61 -5.08 11.81 -5.94
CA MET A 61 -3.80 12.50 -5.72
C MET A 61 -2.70 11.61 -5.13
N GLY A 62 -3.06 10.62 -4.32
CA GLY A 62 -2.09 9.62 -3.82
C GLY A 62 -1.49 8.78 -4.96
N HIS A 63 -2.29 8.31 -5.90
CA HIS A 63 -1.81 7.63 -7.11
C HIS A 63 -0.92 8.56 -7.95
N THR A 64 -1.33 9.81 -8.12
CA THR A 64 -0.58 10.82 -8.88
C THR A 64 0.81 11.03 -8.29
N LEU A 65 0.90 11.28 -6.97
CA LEU A 65 2.17 11.41 -6.26
C LEU A 65 3.07 10.19 -6.47
N ASN A 66 2.53 9.01 -6.17
CA ASN A 66 3.26 7.74 -6.24
C ASN A 66 3.87 7.52 -7.63
N LYS A 67 3.03 7.62 -8.66
CA LYS A 67 3.46 7.38 -10.05
C LYS A 67 4.45 8.44 -10.53
N LEU A 68 4.26 9.72 -10.18
CA LEU A 68 5.21 10.78 -10.54
C LEU A 68 6.59 10.58 -9.91
N LEU A 69 6.66 10.25 -8.62
CA LEU A 69 7.94 10.01 -7.94
C LEU A 69 8.64 8.74 -8.45
N LYS A 70 7.88 7.66 -8.74
CA LYS A 70 8.43 6.47 -9.41
C LYS A 70 9.01 6.80 -10.78
N ASP A 71 8.33 7.61 -11.57
CA ASP A 71 8.79 7.99 -12.89
C ASP A 71 10.06 8.84 -12.86
N VAL A 72 10.21 9.72 -11.85
CA VAL A 72 11.49 10.42 -11.63
C VAL A 72 12.63 9.42 -11.41
N VAL A 73 12.38 8.35 -10.64
CA VAL A 73 13.37 7.27 -10.45
C VAL A 73 13.63 6.52 -11.76
N VAL A 74 12.57 6.12 -12.48
CA VAL A 74 12.68 5.40 -13.77
C VAL A 74 13.52 6.19 -14.76
N LYS A 75 13.20 7.47 -14.98
CA LYS A 75 13.90 8.33 -15.93
C LYS A 75 15.34 8.58 -15.50
N TYR A 76 15.58 8.83 -14.20
CA TYR A 76 16.95 9.01 -13.71
C TYR A 76 17.80 7.76 -13.90
N GLN A 77 17.31 6.59 -13.50
CA GLN A 77 18.04 5.32 -13.62
C GLN A 77 18.29 4.98 -15.10
N LEU A 78 17.30 5.21 -15.97
CA LEU A 78 17.40 5.00 -17.40
C LEU A 78 18.51 5.87 -18.01
N MET A 79 18.54 7.16 -17.69
CA MET A 79 19.56 8.10 -18.18
C MET A 79 20.93 7.89 -17.52
N SER A 80 20.98 7.25 -16.35
CA SER A 80 22.22 6.88 -15.65
C SER A 80 22.83 5.55 -16.13
N GLY A 81 22.33 4.98 -17.23
CA GLY A 81 22.89 3.75 -17.85
C GLY A 81 22.33 2.44 -17.27
N LYS A 82 21.23 2.49 -16.49
CA LYS A 82 20.56 1.29 -16.00
C LYS A 82 19.52 0.79 -16.98
N LYS A 83 19.45 -0.52 -17.15
CA LYS A 83 18.35 -1.20 -17.84
C LYS A 83 17.19 -1.35 -16.86
N VAL A 84 16.19 -0.49 -17.00
CA VAL A 84 15.10 -0.35 -16.05
C VAL A 84 13.96 -1.31 -16.37
N HIS A 85 13.62 -2.15 -15.41
CA HIS A 85 12.44 -2.99 -15.42
C HIS A 85 11.34 -2.33 -14.59
N PHE A 86 10.43 -1.65 -15.26
CA PHE A 86 9.23 -1.08 -14.67
C PHE A 86 8.01 -1.50 -15.50
N LYS A 87 7.25 -2.43 -14.95
CA LYS A 87 6.02 -2.93 -15.53
C LYS A 87 4.85 -2.50 -14.65
N PRO A 88 3.98 -1.58 -15.10
CA PRO A 88 2.82 -1.18 -14.33
C PRO A 88 1.86 -2.35 -14.14
N GLY A 89 1.13 -2.36 -13.03
CA GLY A 89 0.22 -3.45 -12.72
C GLY A 89 -1.10 -2.99 -12.13
N TRP A 90 -2.09 -3.89 -12.12
CA TRP A 90 -3.39 -3.68 -11.49
C TRP A 90 -3.84 -4.89 -10.71
N ASP A 91 -4.34 -4.63 -9.49
CA ASP A 91 -5.08 -5.61 -8.71
C ASP A 91 -6.55 -5.57 -9.13
N CYS A 92 -7.00 -6.68 -9.73
CA CYS A 92 -8.29 -6.76 -10.41
C CYS A 92 -9.37 -7.45 -9.58
N HIS A 93 -8.98 -8.29 -8.61
CA HIS A 93 -9.88 -9.10 -7.81
C HIS A 93 -10.37 -8.37 -6.54
N GLY A 94 -11.21 -9.04 -5.79
CA GLY A 94 -11.60 -8.64 -4.44
C GLY A 94 -12.99 -8.02 -4.33
N LEU A 95 -13.38 -7.88 -3.06
CA LEU A 95 -14.69 -7.41 -2.62
C LEU A 95 -15.15 -6.07 -3.23
N PRO A 96 -14.26 -5.06 -3.40
CA PRO A 96 -14.71 -3.76 -3.89
C PRO A 96 -15.36 -3.79 -5.28
N THR A 97 -14.81 -4.58 -6.19
CA THR A 97 -15.35 -4.74 -7.56
C THR A 97 -16.62 -5.58 -7.53
N GLU A 98 -16.65 -6.67 -6.75
CA GLU A 98 -17.84 -7.52 -6.59
C GLU A 98 -19.04 -6.73 -6.07
N LEU A 99 -18.85 -5.95 -4.99
CA LEU A 99 -19.92 -5.12 -4.43
C LEU A 99 -20.44 -4.04 -5.41
N LYS A 100 -19.55 -3.47 -6.21
CA LYS A 100 -19.94 -2.48 -7.22
C LYS A 100 -20.82 -3.10 -8.28
N VAL A 101 -20.43 -4.26 -8.80
CA VAL A 101 -21.21 -5.02 -9.79
C VAL A 101 -22.56 -5.45 -9.20
N GLN A 102 -22.59 -5.98 -7.97
CA GLN A 102 -23.84 -6.38 -7.30
C GLN A 102 -24.77 -5.18 -7.06
N LYS A 103 -24.23 -4.00 -6.77
CA LYS A 103 -25.02 -2.77 -6.62
C LYS A 103 -25.64 -2.32 -7.93
N GLU A 104 -24.94 -2.51 -9.05
CA GLU A 104 -25.37 -2.05 -10.39
C GLU A 104 -26.33 -3.06 -11.04
N TYR A 105 -26.02 -4.36 -10.97
CA TYR A 105 -26.75 -5.41 -11.70
C TYR A 105 -27.59 -6.32 -10.80
N GLY A 106 -27.53 -6.15 -9.47
CA GLY A 106 -28.19 -7.04 -8.52
C GLY A 106 -27.47 -8.39 -8.35
N LYS A 107 -28.21 -9.40 -7.89
CA LYS A 107 -27.67 -10.74 -7.65
C LYS A 107 -27.60 -11.53 -8.96
N LEU A 108 -26.39 -11.83 -9.42
CA LEU A 108 -26.10 -12.58 -10.65
C LEU A 108 -25.66 -14.01 -10.36
N PRO A 109 -25.84 -14.96 -11.29
CA PRO A 109 -25.15 -16.26 -11.27
C PRO A 109 -23.63 -16.08 -11.26
N THR A 110 -22.88 -16.99 -10.63
CA THR A 110 -21.43 -16.86 -10.44
C THR A 110 -20.66 -16.60 -11.73
N GLY A 111 -20.96 -17.34 -12.80
CA GLY A 111 -20.28 -17.14 -14.10
C GLY A 111 -20.51 -15.75 -14.69
N GLU A 112 -21.74 -15.27 -14.66
CA GLU A 112 -22.09 -13.93 -15.14
C GLU A 112 -21.50 -12.82 -14.26
N LEU A 113 -21.56 -13.00 -12.94
CA LEU A 113 -20.92 -12.09 -11.98
C LEU A 113 -19.43 -11.90 -12.27
N ARG A 114 -18.71 -13.01 -12.49
CA ARG A 114 -17.28 -12.98 -12.80
C ARG A 114 -16.97 -12.24 -14.09
N VAL A 115 -17.78 -12.46 -15.14
CA VAL A 115 -17.64 -11.73 -16.41
C VAL A 115 -17.84 -10.22 -16.18
N LYS A 116 -18.89 -9.82 -15.46
CA LYS A 116 -19.16 -8.41 -15.17
C LYS A 116 -18.08 -7.77 -14.29
N CYS A 117 -17.51 -8.50 -13.34
CA CYS A 117 -16.38 -8.02 -12.54
C CYS A 117 -15.12 -7.82 -13.39
N ALA A 118 -14.81 -8.75 -14.29
CA ALA A 118 -13.68 -8.63 -15.21
C ALA A 118 -13.83 -7.41 -16.15
N GLU A 119 -14.99 -7.24 -16.77
CA GLU A 119 -15.32 -6.06 -17.61
C GLU A 119 -15.17 -4.75 -16.82
N THR A 120 -15.64 -4.73 -15.57
CA THR A 120 -15.54 -3.56 -14.69
C THR A 120 -14.07 -3.25 -14.32
N ALA A 121 -13.29 -4.27 -14.00
CA ALA A 121 -11.87 -4.11 -13.70
C ALA A 121 -11.08 -3.60 -14.93
N GLU A 122 -11.34 -4.17 -16.11
CA GLU A 122 -10.71 -3.74 -17.36
C GLU A 122 -11.06 -2.28 -17.70
N TYR A 123 -12.33 -1.89 -17.54
CA TYR A 123 -12.74 -0.50 -17.74
C TYR A 123 -11.96 0.46 -16.83
N TRP A 124 -11.88 0.19 -15.54
CA TRP A 124 -11.17 1.08 -14.60
C TRP A 124 -9.66 1.06 -14.78
N MET A 125 -9.09 -0.09 -15.14
CA MET A 125 -7.67 -0.18 -15.51
C MET A 125 -7.38 0.76 -16.70
N ASN A 126 -8.19 0.73 -17.76
CA ASN A 126 -8.02 1.60 -18.91
C ASN A 126 -8.15 3.09 -18.57
N VAL A 127 -9.14 3.47 -17.73
CA VAL A 127 -9.32 4.85 -17.25
C VAL A 127 -8.10 5.33 -16.45
N GLN A 128 -7.51 4.46 -15.62
CA GLN A 128 -6.32 4.79 -14.85
C GLN A 128 -5.08 4.84 -15.73
N LYS A 129 -4.91 3.87 -16.63
CA LYS A 129 -3.79 3.79 -17.58
C LYS A 129 -3.72 5.05 -18.46
N GLU A 130 -4.85 5.45 -19.06
CA GLU A 130 -4.93 6.67 -19.86
C GLU A 130 -4.46 7.92 -19.09
N PHE A 131 -4.89 8.05 -17.84
CA PHE A 131 -4.45 9.15 -16.98
C PHE A 131 -2.95 9.09 -16.68
N PHE A 132 -2.40 7.91 -16.38
CA PHE A 132 -0.98 7.75 -16.10
C PHE A 132 -0.12 7.98 -17.35
N GLU A 133 -0.53 7.49 -18.51
CA GLU A 133 0.14 7.78 -19.78
C GLU A 133 0.10 9.29 -20.09
N ARG A 134 -1.02 9.98 -19.79
CA ARG A 134 -1.13 11.43 -19.96
C ARG A 134 -0.14 12.22 -19.10
N LEU A 135 0.30 11.67 -17.97
CA LEU A 135 1.35 12.25 -17.12
C LEU A 135 2.77 12.06 -17.67
N GLY A 136 2.95 11.36 -18.81
CA GLY A 136 4.23 11.09 -19.45
C GLY A 136 5.12 10.13 -18.69
N LEU A 137 4.53 9.13 -18.05
CA LEU A 137 5.26 8.13 -17.28
C LEU A 137 5.94 7.12 -18.20
N PHE A 138 7.20 6.79 -17.94
CA PHE A 138 7.94 5.75 -18.65
C PHE A 138 7.75 4.38 -18.03
N GLY A 139 7.73 3.33 -18.85
CA GLY A 139 7.56 1.95 -18.43
C GLY A 139 7.01 1.08 -19.56
N ASP A 140 6.80 -0.21 -19.29
CA ASP A 140 6.17 -1.15 -20.24
C ASP A 140 4.63 -1.05 -20.12
N TRP A 141 4.09 0.05 -20.62
CA TRP A 141 2.64 0.33 -20.61
C TRP A 141 1.85 -0.51 -21.61
N ASP A 142 2.50 -1.09 -22.61
CA ASP A 142 1.85 -1.93 -23.61
C ASP A 142 1.58 -3.35 -23.06
N ASN A 143 2.38 -3.81 -22.12
CA ASN A 143 2.26 -5.12 -21.50
C ASN A 143 2.12 -5.03 -19.96
N PRO A 144 1.11 -4.35 -19.41
CA PRO A 144 0.92 -4.29 -17.97
C PRO A 144 0.66 -5.68 -17.39
N TYR A 145 0.89 -5.86 -16.09
CA TYR A 145 0.42 -7.07 -15.43
C TYR A 145 -0.94 -6.88 -14.78
N LEU A 146 -1.80 -7.87 -14.91
CA LEU A 146 -3.12 -7.88 -14.32
C LEU A 146 -3.25 -9.15 -13.47
N THR A 147 -3.66 -9.03 -12.21
CA THR A 147 -3.80 -10.21 -11.35
C THR A 147 -4.85 -11.20 -11.85
N MET A 148 -5.75 -10.76 -12.73
CA MET A 148 -6.77 -11.59 -13.41
C MET A 148 -6.33 -12.15 -14.78
N SER A 149 -5.10 -11.87 -15.23
CA SER A 149 -4.64 -12.44 -16.51
C SER A 149 -4.29 -13.93 -16.36
N LYS A 150 -4.55 -14.72 -17.40
CA LYS A 150 -4.30 -16.17 -17.38
C LYS A 150 -2.85 -16.50 -17.04
N GLU A 151 -1.90 -15.74 -17.58
CA GLU A 151 -0.48 -15.91 -17.32
C GLU A 151 -0.15 -15.67 -15.85
N TYR A 152 -0.76 -14.65 -15.24
CA TYR A 152 -0.61 -14.37 -13.82
C TYR A 152 -1.23 -15.47 -12.97
N GLU A 153 -2.47 -15.85 -13.27
CA GLU A 153 -3.22 -16.88 -12.55
C GLU A 153 -2.55 -18.26 -12.61
N VAL A 154 -1.91 -18.63 -13.74
CA VAL A 154 -1.12 -19.86 -13.85
C VAL A 154 0.07 -19.86 -12.87
N LYS A 155 0.83 -18.75 -12.83
CA LYS A 155 1.95 -18.65 -11.89
C LYS A 155 1.46 -18.57 -10.43
N GLN A 156 0.33 -17.94 -10.18
CA GLN A 156 -0.30 -17.90 -8.86
C GLN A 156 -0.75 -19.31 -8.41
N LEU A 157 -1.34 -20.10 -9.32
CA LEU A 157 -1.65 -21.51 -9.07
C LEU A 157 -0.39 -22.31 -8.65
N GLN A 158 0.70 -22.12 -9.38
CA GLN A 158 1.98 -22.78 -9.07
C GLN A 158 2.51 -22.37 -7.69
N ALA A 159 2.48 -21.06 -7.38
CA ALA A 159 2.92 -20.53 -6.09
C ALA A 159 2.07 -21.06 -4.93
N LEU A 160 0.73 -21.04 -5.06
CA LEU A 160 -0.18 -21.56 -4.04
C LEU A 160 0.01 -23.07 -3.83
N SER A 161 0.24 -23.83 -4.92
CA SER A 161 0.53 -25.25 -4.85
C SER A 161 1.84 -25.52 -4.11
N SER A 162 2.90 -24.76 -4.40
CA SER A 162 4.16 -24.87 -3.67
C SER A 162 4.00 -24.58 -2.18
N LEU A 163 3.24 -23.53 -1.83
CA LEU A 163 2.93 -23.23 -0.42
C LEU A 163 2.17 -24.37 0.26
N PHE A 164 1.30 -25.07 -0.46
CA PHE A 164 0.59 -26.24 0.07
C PHE A 164 1.52 -27.45 0.22
N PHE A 165 2.33 -27.76 -0.79
CA PHE A 165 3.26 -28.90 -0.75
C PHE A 165 4.31 -28.75 0.35
N ASP A 166 4.77 -27.52 0.61
CA ASP A 166 5.72 -27.20 1.68
C ASP A 166 5.06 -27.13 3.08
N GLY A 167 3.74 -27.35 3.17
CA GLY A 167 2.99 -27.38 4.43
C GLY A 167 2.70 -26.00 5.04
N TRP A 168 2.88 -24.91 4.28
CA TRP A 168 2.50 -23.56 4.73
C TRP A 168 1.00 -23.37 4.76
N VAL A 169 0.26 -23.94 3.81
CA VAL A 169 -1.20 -23.87 3.74
C VAL A 169 -1.80 -25.02 4.56
N TYR A 170 -2.67 -24.70 5.50
CA TYR A 170 -3.41 -25.67 6.30
C TYR A 170 -4.85 -25.23 6.50
N ARG A 171 -5.72 -26.18 6.86
CA ARG A 171 -7.12 -25.92 7.20
C ARG A 171 -7.32 -26.11 8.70
N ASP A 172 -8.02 -25.17 9.33
CA ASP A 172 -8.27 -25.20 10.76
C ASP A 172 -9.57 -24.49 11.12
N ASN A 173 -10.11 -24.78 12.29
CA ASN A 173 -11.28 -24.13 12.85
C ASN A 173 -10.83 -23.16 13.95
N LYS A 174 -10.81 -21.86 13.64
CA LYS A 174 -10.32 -20.78 14.52
C LYS A 174 -11.27 -19.60 14.53
N PRO A 175 -11.30 -18.80 15.60
CA PRO A 175 -11.97 -17.50 15.58
C PRO A 175 -11.27 -16.57 14.60
N VAL A 176 -12.04 -16.02 13.68
CA VAL A 176 -11.56 -15.03 12.69
C VAL A 176 -12.53 -13.87 12.65
N HIS A 177 -12.07 -12.69 12.26
CA HIS A 177 -12.95 -11.55 12.04
C HIS A 177 -13.93 -11.84 10.89
N TYR A 178 -15.22 -11.71 11.16
CA TYR A 178 -16.30 -11.89 10.19
C TYR A 178 -17.12 -10.62 10.06
N SER A 179 -17.43 -10.23 8.84
CA SER A 179 -18.31 -9.10 8.53
C SER A 179 -19.73 -9.62 8.20
N PRO A 180 -20.74 -9.38 9.05
CA PRO A 180 -22.14 -9.73 8.74
C PRO A 180 -22.66 -9.00 7.49
N ALA A 181 -22.21 -7.76 7.27
CA ALA A 181 -22.64 -6.94 6.15
C ALA A 181 -22.16 -7.48 4.79
N THR A 182 -20.95 -8.05 4.74
CA THR A 182 -20.37 -8.59 3.51
C THR A 182 -20.37 -10.11 3.47
N LYS A 183 -20.77 -10.78 4.57
CA LYS A 183 -20.86 -12.25 4.70
C LYS A 183 -19.56 -12.97 4.35
N THR A 184 -18.44 -12.44 4.84
CA THR A 184 -17.11 -13.03 4.64
C THR A 184 -16.21 -12.78 5.83
N VAL A 185 -15.22 -13.63 5.98
CA VAL A 185 -14.12 -13.40 6.92
C VAL A 185 -13.16 -12.34 6.38
N LEU A 186 -12.50 -11.63 7.29
CA LEU A 186 -11.57 -10.55 6.99
C LEU A 186 -10.22 -10.80 7.68
N ALA A 187 -9.13 -10.43 7.00
CA ALA A 187 -7.82 -10.35 7.61
C ALA A 187 -7.62 -8.99 8.30
N GLU A 188 -6.60 -8.90 9.15
CA GLU A 188 -6.31 -7.67 9.90
C GLU A 188 -6.04 -6.44 9.00
N ALA A 189 -5.52 -6.64 7.79
CA ALA A 189 -5.32 -5.59 6.80
C ALA A 189 -6.63 -4.99 6.23
N GLU A 190 -7.75 -5.68 6.46
CA GLU A 190 -9.08 -5.29 6.00
C GLU A 190 -9.93 -4.69 7.14
N LEU A 191 -9.31 -4.37 8.29
CA LEU A 191 -9.97 -3.76 9.44
C LEU A 191 -9.59 -2.28 9.57
N GLU A 192 -10.58 -1.47 9.90
CA GLU A 192 -10.39 -0.11 10.39
C GLU A 192 -11.01 0.02 11.79
N TYR A 193 -10.43 0.86 12.63
CA TYR A 193 -10.88 1.02 14.00
C TYR A 193 -11.60 2.37 14.16
N PHE A 194 -12.82 2.32 14.67
CA PHE A 194 -13.63 3.50 14.98
C PHE A 194 -14.16 3.41 16.41
N ASP A 195 -14.44 4.56 17.00
CA ASP A 195 -15.12 4.61 18.29
C ASP A 195 -16.55 4.07 18.15
N LYS A 196 -16.87 3.09 18.98
CA LYS A 196 -18.20 2.47 19.08
C LYS A 196 -18.71 2.65 20.50
N THR A 197 -19.99 2.95 20.61
CA THR A 197 -20.70 3.06 21.88
C THR A 197 -21.48 1.78 22.13
N ASP A 198 -21.12 1.05 23.18
CA ASP A 198 -21.77 -0.19 23.58
C ASP A 198 -22.32 -0.11 25.00
N THR A 199 -23.25 -1.02 25.34
CA THR A 199 -23.69 -1.25 26.72
C THR A 199 -22.74 -2.25 27.35
N ALA A 200 -21.91 -1.78 28.28
CA ALA A 200 -21.09 -2.64 29.11
C ALA A 200 -21.88 -3.13 30.34
N VAL A 201 -21.65 -4.38 30.72
CA VAL A 201 -22.30 -5.02 31.86
C VAL A 201 -21.31 -5.58 32.85
N TYR A 202 -21.63 -5.45 34.13
CA TYR A 202 -20.98 -6.15 35.24
C TYR A 202 -21.87 -7.31 35.65
N VAL A 203 -21.36 -8.53 35.55
CA VAL A 203 -22.13 -9.77 35.73
C VAL A 203 -21.59 -10.58 36.89
N LYS A 204 -22.47 -11.05 37.72
CA LYS A 204 -22.19 -11.89 38.88
C LYS A 204 -22.36 -13.36 38.49
N PHE A 205 -21.29 -14.12 38.48
CA PHE A 205 -21.35 -15.57 38.30
C PHE A 205 -21.30 -16.27 39.68
N PRO A 206 -22.32 -17.03 40.05
CA PRO A 206 -22.37 -17.72 41.35
C PRO A 206 -21.28 -18.79 41.49
N SER A 207 -20.62 -18.80 42.65
CA SER A 207 -19.78 -19.92 43.08
C SER A 207 -20.13 -20.33 44.50
N LYS A 208 -19.42 -21.30 45.07
CA LYS A 208 -19.76 -21.84 46.38
C LYS A 208 -19.67 -20.83 47.53
N ASP A 209 -18.57 -20.02 47.51
CA ASP A 209 -18.22 -19.18 48.67
C ASP A 209 -18.40 -17.67 48.41
N PHE A 210 -18.43 -17.25 47.14
CA PHE A 210 -18.61 -15.88 46.67
C PHE A 210 -19.02 -15.85 45.19
N GLU A 211 -19.41 -14.69 44.67
CA GLU A 211 -19.73 -14.52 43.24
C GLU A 211 -18.55 -13.90 42.51
N LEU A 212 -18.29 -14.36 41.27
CA LEU A 212 -17.27 -13.78 40.40
C LEU A 212 -17.87 -12.55 39.70
N LEU A 213 -17.27 -11.37 39.86
CA LEU A 213 -17.69 -10.18 39.13
C LEU A 213 -16.90 -10.03 37.85
N VAL A 214 -17.53 -10.26 36.71
CA VAL A 214 -16.91 -10.06 35.37
C VAL A 214 -17.49 -8.85 34.68
N TRP A 215 -16.71 -8.26 33.77
CA TRP A 215 -17.12 -7.11 32.97
C TRP A 215 -16.97 -7.40 31.51
N THR A 216 -17.95 -7.02 30.66
CA THR A 216 -17.89 -7.17 29.21
C THR A 216 -18.63 -6.05 28.49
N THR A 217 -18.13 -5.62 27.35
CA THR A 217 -18.80 -4.72 26.39
C THR A 217 -19.64 -5.48 25.37
N GLN A 218 -19.63 -6.82 25.41
CA GLN A 218 -20.36 -7.70 24.50
C GLN A 218 -21.27 -8.68 25.27
N PRO A 219 -22.40 -8.23 25.82
CA PRO A 219 -23.28 -9.08 26.63
C PRO A 219 -23.74 -10.36 25.92
N TRP A 220 -23.93 -10.31 24.59
CA TRP A 220 -24.35 -11.45 23.80
C TRP A 220 -23.39 -12.66 23.88
N THR A 221 -22.09 -12.43 24.12
CA THR A 221 -21.10 -13.51 24.23
C THR A 221 -21.24 -14.34 25.51
N LEU A 222 -21.99 -13.85 26.51
CA LEU A 222 -22.26 -14.58 27.75
C LEU A 222 -23.01 -15.90 27.53
N PHE A 223 -23.81 -16.01 26.46
CA PHE A 223 -24.46 -17.27 26.09
C PHE A 223 -23.45 -18.36 25.64
N GLY A 224 -22.26 -17.96 25.23
CA GLY A 224 -21.16 -18.84 24.87
C GLY A 224 -20.06 -18.95 25.93
N ASN A 225 -20.33 -18.47 27.16
CA ASN A 225 -19.33 -18.51 28.23
C ASN A 225 -18.92 -19.97 28.56
N MET A 226 -17.62 -20.24 28.56
CA MET A 226 -17.02 -21.54 28.85
C MET A 226 -16.10 -21.51 30.07
N ALA A 227 -15.58 -20.35 30.44
CA ALA A 227 -14.69 -20.15 31.56
C ALA A 227 -14.66 -18.66 31.99
N VAL A 228 -14.13 -18.40 33.19
CA VAL A 228 -13.62 -17.09 33.59
C VAL A 228 -12.12 -17.17 33.74
N CYS A 229 -11.38 -16.20 33.23
CA CYS A 229 -9.93 -16.15 33.30
C CYS A 229 -9.45 -15.09 34.28
N VAL A 230 -8.42 -15.47 35.07
CA VAL A 230 -7.73 -14.59 36.02
C VAL A 230 -6.23 -14.61 35.74
N ASN A 231 -5.52 -13.58 36.14
CA ASN A 231 -4.07 -13.56 36.04
C ASN A 231 -3.45 -14.25 37.26
N PRO A 232 -2.65 -15.31 37.10
CA PRO A 232 -2.09 -16.09 38.21
C PRO A 232 -1.20 -15.26 39.17
N SER A 233 -0.64 -14.14 38.69
CA SER A 233 0.28 -13.30 39.46
C SER A 233 -0.39 -12.14 40.19
N LEU A 234 -1.66 -11.83 39.89
CA LEU A 234 -2.41 -10.77 40.53
C LEU A 234 -3.06 -11.25 41.83
N ASP A 235 -3.33 -10.29 42.72
CA ASP A 235 -4.12 -10.50 43.96
C ASP A 235 -5.60 -10.19 43.69
N TYR A 236 -6.49 -11.03 44.21
CA TYR A 236 -7.94 -10.90 44.11
C TYR A 236 -8.53 -10.84 45.49
N VAL A 237 -9.56 -10.03 45.67
CA VAL A 237 -10.21 -9.80 46.96
C VAL A 237 -11.71 -9.99 46.85
N VAL A 238 -12.33 -10.46 47.94
CA VAL A 238 -13.79 -10.61 48.05
C VAL A 238 -14.34 -9.38 48.77
N CYS A 239 -15.09 -8.55 48.08
CA CYS A 239 -15.73 -7.34 48.56
C CYS A 239 -17.24 -7.50 48.47
N ASP A 240 -17.98 -7.38 49.58
CA ASP A 240 -19.44 -7.57 49.62
C ASP A 240 -19.93 -8.87 48.93
N GLY A 241 -19.15 -9.94 49.07
CA GLY A 241 -19.44 -11.25 48.47
C GLY A 241 -19.02 -11.35 46.98
N LEU A 242 -18.40 -10.32 46.38
CA LEU A 242 -17.97 -10.27 44.99
C LEU A 242 -16.44 -10.37 44.87
N LEU A 243 -15.93 -11.25 44.05
CA LEU A 243 -14.50 -11.39 43.74
C LEU A 243 -14.08 -10.41 42.63
N VAL A 244 -13.09 -9.58 42.93
CA VAL A 244 -12.47 -8.61 42.00
C VAL A 244 -10.96 -8.58 42.19
N ALA A 245 -10.19 -8.07 41.20
CA ALA A 245 -8.79 -7.81 41.40
C ALA A 245 -8.59 -6.73 42.49
N GLU A 246 -7.63 -6.92 43.39
CA GLU A 246 -7.35 -5.98 44.49
C GLU A 246 -7.10 -4.55 44.00
N SER A 247 -6.35 -4.41 42.89
CA SER A 247 -6.08 -3.11 42.26
C SER A 247 -7.32 -2.39 41.73
N ARG A 248 -8.45 -3.11 41.48
CA ARG A 248 -9.68 -2.55 40.98
C ARG A 248 -10.72 -2.25 42.09
N MET A 249 -10.45 -2.70 43.29
CA MET A 249 -11.39 -2.60 44.43
C MET A 249 -11.96 -1.19 44.62
N PHE A 250 -11.08 -0.18 44.72
CA PHE A 250 -11.52 1.20 44.97
C PHE A 250 -12.24 1.83 43.77
N ASP A 251 -11.82 1.53 42.55
CA ASP A 251 -12.45 2.04 41.31
C ASP A 251 -13.87 1.46 41.14
N LEU A 252 -14.11 0.27 41.67
CA LEU A 252 -15.42 -0.37 41.69
C LEU A 252 -16.31 0.08 42.89
N GLY A 253 -15.77 0.95 43.76
CA GLY A 253 -16.50 1.54 44.89
C GLY A 253 -16.43 0.74 46.19
N PHE A 254 -15.58 -0.30 46.26
CA PHE A 254 -15.40 -1.08 47.47
C PHE A 254 -14.28 -0.47 48.34
N THR A 255 -14.48 -0.48 49.65
CA THR A 255 -13.52 0.11 50.62
C THR A 255 -12.84 -0.92 51.54
N GLU A 256 -13.42 -2.12 51.64
CA GLU A 256 -12.90 -3.22 52.49
C GLU A 256 -13.17 -4.58 51.82
N TYR A 257 -12.44 -5.59 52.24
CA TYR A 257 -12.60 -6.96 51.74
C TYR A 257 -12.59 -7.96 52.90
N THR A 258 -13.23 -9.10 52.68
CA THR A 258 -13.37 -10.19 53.66
C THR A 258 -12.36 -11.32 53.46
N ALA A 259 -11.89 -11.52 52.25
CA ALA A 259 -10.92 -12.57 51.90
C ALA A 259 -10.00 -12.09 50.78
N LYS A 260 -8.80 -12.67 50.68
CA LYS A 260 -7.80 -12.37 49.65
C LYS A 260 -7.21 -13.68 49.13
N TYR A 261 -7.03 -13.77 47.82
CA TYR A 261 -6.48 -14.91 47.06
C TYR A 261 -5.45 -14.45 46.03
N LYS A 262 -4.46 -15.31 45.79
CA LYS A 262 -3.66 -15.20 44.54
C LYS A 262 -4.48 -15.74 43.39
N GLY A 263 -4.35 -15.17 42.20
CA GLY A 263 -5.02 -15.68 41.00
C GLY A 263 -4.76 -17.18 40.76
N SER A 264 -3.51 -17.65 41.03
CA SER A 264 -3.16 -19.07 40.96
C SER A 264 -3.92 -19.98 41.93
N GLU A 265 -4.43 -19.45 43.04
CA GLU A 265 -5.24 -20.22 44.04
C GLU A 265 -6.70 -20.39 43.59
N LEU A 266 -7.14 -19.56 42.62
CA LEU A 266 -8.49 -19.62 42.04
C LEU A 266 -8.59 -20.60 40.88
N GLU A 267 -7.46 -21.13 40.39
CA GLU A 267 -7.42 -22.03 39.24
C GLU A 267 -8.27 -23.28 39.44
N LEU A 268 -9.07 -23.60 38.43
CA LEU A 268 -10.03 -24.72 38.42
C LEU A 268 -11.18 -24.60 39.42
N MET A 269 -11.38 -23.48 40.14
CA MET A 269 -12.55 -23.23 40.93
C MET A 269 -13.83 -23.29 40.08
N SER A 270 -14.88 -23.90 40.59
CA SER A 270 -16.14 -24.04 39.86
C SER A 270 -17.06 -22.83 40.11
N TYR A 271 -17.81 -22.46 39.07
CA TYR A 271 -18.88 -21.46 39.09
C TYR A 271 -19.99 -21.85 38.11
N ASP A 272 -21.17 -21.26 38.24
CA ASP A 272 -22.25 -21.44 37.28
C ASP A 272 -22.39 -20.23 36.35
N ASN A 273 -22.48 -20.48 35.04
CA ASN A 273 -22.62 -19.44 34.02
C ASN A 273 -24.10 -19.05 33.79
N LEU A 274 -24.37 -18.15 32.84
CA LEU A 274 -25.73 -17.68 32.53
C LEU A 274 -26.69 -18.82 32.11
N ASN A 275 -26.17 -19.90 31.53
CA ASN A 275 -26.94 -21.07 31.11
C ASN A 275 -27.08 -22.16 32.23
N ASP A 276 -26.74 -21.83 33.46
CA ASP A 276 -26.72 -22.77 34.61
C ASP A 276 -25.78 -23.98 34.37
N PHE A 277 -24.73 -23.75 33.60
CA PHE A 277 -23.71 -24.76 33.28
C PHE A 277 -22.47 -24.55 34.16
N GLY A 278 -22.04 -25.58 34.85
CA GLY A 278 -20.86 -25.55 35.71
C GLY A 278 -19.58 -25.35 34.91
N CYS A 279 -18.99 -24.19 35.07
CA CYS A 279 -17.74 -23.77 34.43
C CYS A 279 -16.58 -23.70 35.43
N ARG A 280 -15.37 -23.42 34.94
CA ARG A 280 -14.17 -23.31 35.77
C ARG A 280 -13.42 -22.01 35.54
N VAL A 281 -12.76 -21.54 36.60
CA VAL A 281 -11.78 -20.43 36.50
C VAL A 281 -10.48 -20.98 35.92
N LEU A 282 -9.92 -20.26 34.92
CA LEU A 282 -8.67 -20.58 34.27
C LEU A 282 -7.64 -19.47 34.54
N CYS A 283 -6.37 -19.77 34.32
CA CYS A 283 -5.28 -18.81 34.53
C CYS A 283 -4.54 -18.48 33.23
N ASP A 284 -4.37 -17.18 32.93
CA ASP A 284 -3.50 -16.72 31.87
C ASP A 284 -2.97 -15.28 32.12
N ASN A 285 -1.78 -14.99 31.63
CA ASN A 285 -1.13 -13.70 31.82
C ASN A 285 -1.70 -12.58 30.90
N PHE A 286 -2.56 -12.90 29.93
CA PHE A 286 -3.20 -11.87 29.10
C PHE A 286 -4.21 -11.01 29.90
N VAL A 287 -4.75 -11.53 31.00
CA VAL A 287 -5.66 -10.78 31.86
C VAL A 287 -4.88 -9.69 32.57
N THR A 288 -5.33 -8.44 32.37
CA THR A 288 -4.81 -7.26 33.07
C THR A 288 -5.85 -6.71 34.04
N ALA A 289 -5.43 -5.84 34.94
CA ALA A 289 -6.31 -5.13 35.85
C ALA A 289 -6.34 -3.61 35.55
N ASP A 290 -6.12 -3.21 34.32
CA ASP A 290 -6.14 -1.81 33.88
C ASP A 290 -7.57 -1.28 33.69
N SER A 291 -8.51 -2.19 33.41
CA SER A 291 -9.94 -1.88 33.22
C SER A 291 -10.83 -3.01 33.75
N GLY A 292 -12.12 -2.78 33.79
CA GLY A 292 -13.11 -3.78 34.27
C GLY A 292 -12.87 -4.22 35.68
N THR A 293 -12.96 -5.52 35.94
CA THR A 293 -12.91 -6.14 37.28
C THR A 293 -11.60 -6.91 37.54
N GLY A 294 -10.77 -7.11 36.52
CA GLY A 294 -9.60 -8.00 36.57
C GLY A 294 -9.94 -9.48 36.37
N LEU A 295 -11.22 -9.81 36.11
CA LEU A 295 -11.69 -11.11 35.68
C LEU A 295 -12.27 -10.99 34.27
N VAL A 296 -11.91 -11.92 33.38
CA VAL A 296 -12.39 -11.93 32.00
C VAL A 296 -13.20 -13.18 31.75
N HIS A 297 -14.46 -13.04 31.29
CA HIS A 297 -15.22 -14.20 30.83
C HIS A 297 -14.69 -14.65 29.46
N LEU A 298 -14.63 -15.96 29.22
CA LEU A 298 -14.14 -16.52 27.97
C LEU A 298 -15.28 -17.09 27.13
N CYS A 299 -15.37 -16.63 25.89
CA CYS A 299 -16.24 -17.17 24.85
C CYS A 299 -15.40 -17.58 23.64
N PRO A 300 -14.85 -18.81 23.60
CA PRO A 300 -13.82 -19.22 22.65
C PRO A 300 -14.25 -19.21 21.18
N SER A 301 -15.56 -19.19 20.89
CA SER A 301 -16.05 -19.03 19.52
C SER A 301 -15.99 -17.58 19.01
N HIS A 302 -15.80 -16.62 19.92
CA HIS A 302 -15.91 -15.19 19.62
C HIS A 302 -14.74 -14.35 20.20
N GLY A 303 -13.60 -14.99 20.49
CA GLY A 303 -12.38 -14.35 20.95
C GLY A 303 -11.14 -15.22 20.68
N ASP A 304 -10.07 -14.64 20.15
CA ASP A 304 -8.83 -15.38 19.84
C ASP A 304 -8.07 -15.77 21.12
N ASP A 305 -7.91 -14.86 22.07
CA ASP A 305 -7.31 -15.17 23.37
C ASP A 305 -8.13 -16.19 24.15
N ASP A 306 -9.46 -16.06 24.11
CA ASP A 306 -10.40 -16.99 24.74
C ASP A 306 -10.23 -18.40 24.19
N PHE A 307 -10.16 -18.52 22.86
CA PHE A 307 -9.94 -19.77 22.15
C PHE A 307 -8.59 -20.40 22.54
N ARG A 308 -7.50 -19.61 22.51
CA ARG A 308 -6.16 -20.05 22.87
C ARG A 308 -6.08 -20.58 24.31
N VAL A 309 -6.67 -19.85 25.25
CA VAL A 309 -6.68 -20.27 26.66
C VAL A 309 -7.50 -21.56 26.83
N CYS A 310 -8.71 -21.60 26.26
CA CYS A 310 -9.56 -22.80 26.36
C CYS A 310 -8.91 -24.04 25.73
N GLN A 311 -8.23 -23.91 24.60
CA GLN A 311 -7.48 -25.02 24.01
C GLN A 311 -6.36 -25.53 24.93
N ARG A 312 -5.62 -24.65 25.61
CA ARG A 312 -4.55 -25.03 26.54
C ARG A 312 -5.08 -25.88 27.71
N TYR A 313 -6.33 -25.62 28.13
CA TYR A 313 -6.98 -26.40 29.17
C TYR A 313 -7.84 -27.57 28.64
N ASP A 314 -7.66 -27.95 27.36
CA ASP A 314 -8.36 -29.04 26.65
C ASP A 314 -9.90 -28.89 26.61
N ILE A 315 -10.38 -27.64 26.69
CA ILE A 315 -11.79 -27.32 26.45
C ILE A 315 -11.98 -27.23 24.95
N ARG A 316 -12.77 -28.17 24.36
CA ARG A 316 -12.88 -28.32 22.89
C ARG A 316 -14.30 -28.19 22.34
N LYS A 317 -15.31 -28.18 23.19
CA LYS A 317 -16.71 -27.99 22.78
C LYS A 317 -17.12 -26.57 23.03
N PHE A 318 -17.43 -25.83 21.97
CA PHE A 318 -17.78 -24.42 22.02
C PHE A 318 -19.18 -24.20 21.45
N THR A 319 -19.89 -23.23 22.01
CA THR A 319 -21.15 -22.74 21.46
C THR A 319 -20.83 -21.57 20.50
N THR A 320 -21.16 -21.72 19.24
CA THR A 320 -21.04 -20.64 18.25
C THR A 320 -22.38 -19.92 18.17
N LEU A 321 -22.34 -18.61 18.36
CA LEU A 321 -23.52 -17.74 18.34
C LEU A 321 -23.67 -17.10 16.95
N ASP A 322 -24.92 -16.76 16.61
CA ASP A 322 -25.24 -16.13 15.32
C ASP A 322 -24.85 -14.64 15.33
N VAL A 323 -23.71 -14.32 14.74
CA VAL A 323 -23.18 -12.94 14.68
C VAL A 323 -24.00 -12.02 13.74
N GLU A 324 -24.97 -12.56 12.98
CA GLU A 324 -25.93 -11.75 12.22
C GLU A 324 -27.06 -11.21 13.13
N LYS A 325 -27.17 -11.69 14.38
CA LYS A 325 -28.21 -11.35 15.37
C LYS A 325 -27.66 -10.74 16.66
N VAL A 326 -26.52 -10.09 16.60
CA VAL A 326 -25.85 -9.56 17.81
C VAL A 326 -26.75 -8.62 18.60
N ASP A 327 -27.53 -7.76 17.96
CA ASP A 327 -28.43 -6.83 18.65
C ASP A 327 -29.56 -7.55 19.41
N GLU A 328 -30.16 -8.58 18.77
CA GLU A 328 -31.20 -9.43 19.41
C GLU A 328 -30.61 -10.20 20.62
N LEU A 329 -29.41 -10.76 20.44
CA LEU A 329 -28.70 -11.50 21.47
C LEU A 329 -28.28 -10.59 22.65
N ASN A 330 -27.86 -9.35 22.38
CA ASN A 330 -27.56 -8.37 23.42
C ASN A 330 -28.80 -8.06 24.28
N GLN A 331 -29.91 -7.79 23.61
CA GLN A 331 -31.18 -7.52 24.33
C GLN A 331 -31.58 -8.73 25.19
N LYS A 332 -31.58 -9.93 24.62
CA LYS A 332 -31.87 -11.16 25.32
C LYS A 332 -30.94 -11.41 26.52
N ALA A 333 -29.64 -11.16 26.36
CA ALA A 333 -28.69 -11.31 27.46
C ALA A 333 -28.99 -10.36 28.61
N LEU A 334 -29.35 -9.10 28.34
CA LEU A 334 -29.75 -8.14 29.38
C LEU A 334 -31.01 -8.58 30.13
N GLU A 335 -32.03 -9.05 29.42
CA GLU A 335 -33.29 -9.55 30.01
C GLU A 335 -33.00 -10.76 30.90
N GLU A 336 -32.24 -11.76 30.46
CA GLU A 336 -31.92 -12.94 31.27
C GLU A 336 -31.02 -12.61 32.47
N LEU A 337 -30.07 -11.67 32.34
CA LEU A 337 -29.24 -11.22 33.47
C LEU A 337 -30.09 -10.52 34.55
N GLU A 338 -31.09 -9.74 34.17
CA GLU A 338 -32.03 -9.09 35.10
C GLU A 338 -32.95 -10.13 35.78
N GLU A 339 -33.52 -11.07 35.01
CA GLU A 339 -34.40 -12.14 35.51
C GLU A 339 -33.69 -13.04 36.54
N LYS A 340 -32.44 -13.47 36.19
CA LYS A 340 -31.62 -14.32 37.07
C LYS A 340 -30.92 -13.55 38.19
N LYS A 341 -31.07 -12.22 38.26
CA LYS A 341 -30.40 -11.33 39.23
C LYS A 341 -28.88 -11.38 39.18
N MET A 342 -28.35 -11.73 38.01
CA MET A 342 -26.91 -11.78 37.75
C MET A 342 -26.36 -10.42 37.31
N LEU A 343 -27.18 -9.48 36.88
CA LEU A 343 -26.76 -8.14 36.55
C LEU A 343 -26.41 -7.33 37.82
N HIS A 344 -25.14 -6.94 37.96
CA HIS A 344 -24.70 -6.05 39.03
C HIS A 344 -24.87 -4.57 38.65
N LYS A 345 -24.36 -4.20 37.43
CA LYS A 345 -24.40 -2.83 36.91
C LYS A 345 -24.38 -2.86 35.39
N LYS A 346 -24.98 -1.85 34.75
CA LYS A 346 -24.82 -1.55 33.32
C LYS A 346 -24.41 -0.10 33.13
N GLU A 347 -23.58 0.16 32.13
CA GLU A 347 -23.11 1.50 31.79
C GLU A 347 -22.88 1.65 30.28
N THR A 348 -22.93 2.88 29.79
CA THR A 348 -22.54 3.19 28.42
C THR A 348 -21.03 3.31 28.33
N TYR A 349 -20.41 2.59 27.39
CA TYR A 349 -18.96 2.56 27.25
C TYR A 349 -18.57 2.84 25.80
N VAL A 350 -17.64 3.78 25.61
CA VAL A 350 -17.09 4.14 24.30
C VAL A 350 -15.71 3.53 24.19
N HIS A 351 -15.48 2.76 23.14
CA HIS A 351 -14.20 2.12 22.90
C HIS A 351 -13.88 2.00 21.40
N SER A 352 -12.60 1.89 21.07
CA SER A 352 -12.14 1.62 19.72
C SER A 352 -12.53 0.19 19.33
N TYR A 353 -13.25 0.02 18.22
CA TYR A 353 -13.80 -1.26 17.79
C TYR A 353 -13.47 -1.54 16.32
N PRO A 354 -13.15 -2.79 15.93
CA PRO A 354 -12.85 -3.15 14.56
C PRO A 354 -14.09 -3.10 13.66
N HIS A 355 -13.93 -2.49 12.50
CA HIS A 355 -14.96 -2.35 11.48
C HIS A 355 -14.43 -2.86 10.14
N ASP A 356 -15.30 -3.36 9.32
CA ASP A 356 -15.03 -3.69 7.92
C ASP A 356 -14.58 -2.42 7.16
N TRP A 357 -13.40 -2.46 6.57
CA TRP A 357 -12.78 -1.31 5.90
C TRP A 357 -13.62 -0.74 4.75
N ARG A 358 -14.53 -1.57 4.18
CA ARG A 358 -15.38 -1.18 3.03
C ARG A 358 -16.74 -0.64 3.45
N THR A 359 -17.43 -1.39 4.30
CA THR A 359 -18.79 -1.05 4.71
C THR A 359 -18.83 -0.12 5.92
N LYS A 360 -17.71 0.00 6.64
CA LYS A 360 -17.59 0.75 7.90
C LYS A 360 -18.55 0.24 8.99
N THR A 361 -18.94 -1.02 8.90
CA THR A 361 -19.80 -1.71 9.88
C THR A 361 -18.96 -2.54 10.85
N PRO A 362 -19.41 -2.75 12.09
CA PRO A 362 -18.71 -3.58 13.06
C PRO A 362 -18.49 -5.00 12.55
N VAL A 363 -17.35 -5.60 12.90
CA VAL A 363 -17.02 -7.00 12.66
C VAL A 363 -16.95 -7.75 13.98
N TYR A 364 -17.16 -9.06 13.93
CA TYR A 364 -17.16 -9.91 15.12
C TYR A 364 -16.25 -11.11 14.90
N PHE A 365 -15.66 -11.64 15.96
CA PHE A 365 -15.01 -12.94 15.88
C PHE A 365 -16.04 -14.05 15.68
N LEU A 366 -15.74 -14.97 14.76
CA LEU A 366 -16.55 -16.16 14.48
C LEU A 366 -15.65 -17.38 14.35
N LEU A 367 -15.92 -18.42 15.13
CA LEU A 367 -15.27 -19.72 15.00
C LEU A 367 -15.77 -20.40 13.72
N THR A 368 -14.90 -20.58 12.77
CA THR A 368 -15.23 -21.17 11.46
C THR A 368 -14.01 -21.86 10.85
N GLU A 369 -14.29 -22.90 10.07
CA GLU A 369 -13.24 -23.59 9.30
C GLU A 369 -12.79 -22.72 8.14
N GLN A 370 -11.49 -22.43 8.08
CA GLN A 370 -10.87 -21.61 7.06
C GLN A 370 -9.54 -22.22 6.62
N PHE A 371 -9.03 -21.75 5.47
CA PHE A 371 -7.65 -22.01 5.06
C PHE A 371 -6.76 -20.90 5.61
N PHE A 372 -5.61 -21.29 6.11
CA PHE A 372 -4.62 -20.39 6.70
C PHE A 372 -3.25 -20.63 6.10
N LEU A 373 -2.44 -19.55 6.08
CA LEU A 373 -0.98 -19.65 5.94
C LEU A 373 -0.34 -19.59 7.33
N SER A 374 0.50 -20.57 7.64
CA SER A 374 1.38 -20.52 8.81
C SER A 374 2.46 -19.45 8.63
N MET A 375 2.93 -18.87 9.73
CA MET A 375 4.01 -17.89 9.65
C MET A 375 5.37 -18.57 9.72
N PRO A 376 6.35 -18.13 8.94
CA PRO A 376 7.74 -18.50 9.16
C PRO A 376 8.21 -18.11 10.57
N ASP A 377 9.28 -18.77 11.03
CA ASP A 377 9.84 -18.48 12.35
C ASP A 377 10.05 -16.97 12.57
N ARG A 378 9.57 -16.49 13.71
CA ARG A 378 9.59 -15.07 14.09
C ARG A 378 10.99 -14.45 14.04
N VAL A 379 11.99 -15.17 14.56
CA VAL A 379 13.38 -14.68 14.58
C VAL A 379 13.91 -14.52 13.16
N THR A 380 13.61 -15.48 12.30
CA THR A 380 13.96 -15.47 10.88
C THR A 380 13.29 -14.29 10.15
N LEU A 381 11.99 -14.06 10.37
CA LEU A 381 11.28 -12.92 9.78
C LEU A 381 11.90 -11.58 10.16
N LEU A 382 12.10 -11.35 11.47
CA LEU A 382 12.63 -10.09 11.98
C LEU A 382 14.08 -9.84 11.51
N LYS A 383 14.92 -10.89 11.47
CA LYS A 383 16.29 -10.82 10.96
C LYS A 383 16.33 -10.48 9.46
N ASN A 384 15.42 -11.02 8.66
CA ASN A 384 15.36 -10.71 7.23
C ASN A 384 14.77 -9.31 6.96
N ALA A 385 13.82 -8.85 7.77
CA ALA A 385 13.35 -7.45 7.71
C ALA A 385 14.47 -6.43 8.01
N ASP A 386 15.47 -6.82 8.81
CA ASP A 386 16.65 -5.98 9.09
C ASP A 386 17.61 -5.86 7.89
N LYS A 387 17.59 -6.80 6.94
CA LYS A 387 18.42 -6.76 5.73
C LYS A 387 17.89 -5.77 4.67
N VAL A 388 16.64 -5.37 4.78
CA VAL A 388 16.02 -4.42 3.86
C VAL A 388 16.44 -2.99 4.24
N ASP A 389 16.78 -2.19 3.23
CA ASP A 389 17.06 -0.75 3.39
C ASP A 389 15.73 0.04 3.41
N TRP A 390 15.34 0.49 4.58
CA TRP A 390 14.12 1.28 4.80
C TRP A 390 14.41 2.77 4.78
N SER A 391 13.57 3.56 4.12
CA SER A 391 13.73 5.03 4.04
C SER A 391 13.83 5.72 5.41
N LYS A 392 13.21 5.16 6.45
CA LYS A 392 13.29 5.64 7.84
C LYS A 392 13.29 4.48 8.84
N ALA A 393 14.02 4.62 9.93
CA ALA A 393 14.04 3.64 11.03
C ALA A 393 12.64 3.41 11.64
N ALA A 394 11.79 4.45 11.70
CA ALA A 394 10.42 4.34 12.20
C ALA A 394 9.57 3.38 11.34
N TYR A 395 9.72 3.40 10.02
CA TYR A 395 9.02 2.49 9.11
C TYR A 395 9.46 1.04 9.29
N LYS A 396 10.76 0.82 9.44
CA LYS A 396 11.32 -0.50 9.78
C LYS A 396 10.73 -1.05 11.07
N ASN A 397 10.72 -0.24 12.14
CA ASN A 397 10.21 -0.65 13.44
C ASN A 397 8.70 -0.95 13.38
N ARG A 398 7.93 -0.12 12.67
CA ARG A 398 6.49 -0.34 12.42
C ARG A 398 6.25 -1.66 11.69
N PHE A 399 7.00 -1.92 10.61
CA PHE A 399 6.88 -3.17 9.85
C PHE A 399 7.22 -4.39 10.69
N LYS A 400 8.32 -4.33 11.46
CA LYS A 400 8.72 -5.41 12.39
C LYS A 400 7.66 -5.67 13.46
N GLY A 401 7.06 -4.62 14.02
CA GLY A 401 5.97 -4.77 15.00
C GLY A 401 4.74 -5.46 14.41
N MET A 402 4.41 -5.17 13.15
CA MET A 402 3.30 -5.83 12.44
C MET A 402 3.58 -7.29 12.08
N LEU A 403 4.84 -7.65 11.80
CA LEU A 403 5.24 -9.05 11.62
C LEU A 403 5.20 -9.81 12.94
N ASP A 404 5.62 -9.16 14.02
CA ASP A 404 5.75 -9.74 15.35
C ASP A 404 4.40 -10.13 15.98
N SER A 405 3.36 -9.35 15.72
CA SER A 405 2.02 -9.59 16.23
C SER A 405 1.21 -10.65 15.45
N ARG A 406 1.68 -11.08 14.28
CA ARG A 406 0.91 -11.94 13.39
C ARG A 406 1.15 -13.43 13.66
N SER A 407 0.13 -14.15 14.09
CA SER A 407 0.20 -15.59 14.40
C SER A 407 -0.03 -16.49 13.17
N SER A 408 -0.93 -16.09 12.27
CA SER A 408 -1.27 -16.76 11.02
C SER A 408 -1.92 -15.79 10.05
N TRP A 409 -2.14 -16.22 8.82
CA TRP A 409 -2.86 -15.44 7.82
C TRP A 409 -4.08 -16.23 7.33
N CYS A 410 -5.28 -15.78 7.67
CA CYS A 410 -6.51 -16.34 7.14
C CYS A 410 -6.58 -16.06 5.63
N LEU A 411 -6.48 -17.14 4.84
CA LEU A 411 -6.34 -17.07 3.39
C LEU A 411 -7.68 -17.03 2.67
N SER A 412 -8.66 -17.82 3.13
CA SER A 412 -9.95 -18.00 2.43
C SER A 412 -10.91 -16.83 2.64
N ARG A 413 -11.71 -16.54 1.60
CA ARG A 413 -12.79 -15.55 1.57
C ARG A 413 -14.03 -16.14 0.92
N GLN A 414 -15.21 -15.90 1.49
CA GLN A 414 -16.50 -16.35 0.96
C GLN A 414 -16.97 -15.41 -0.16
N ARG A 415 -16.16 -15.34 -1.25
CA ARG A 415 -16.41 -14.49 -2.41
C ARG A 415 -16.48 -15.30 -3.69
N LYS A 416 -17.01 -14.68 -4.75
CA LYS A 416 -17.08 -15.31 -6.09
C LYS A 416 -16.18 -14.59 -7.11
N TRP A 417 -15.73 -13.38 -6.80
CA TRP A 417 -14.75 -12.63 -7.60
C TRP A 417 -13.39 -12.59 -6.90
N GLY A 418 -12.51 -13.48 -7.29
CA GLY A 418 -11.17 -13.67 -6.75
C GLY A 418 -10.51 -14.89 -7.35
N PHE A 419 -9.24 -15.10 -7.04
CA PHE A 419 -8.54 -16.33 -7.33
C PHE A 419 -9.06 -17.43 -6.39
N PRO A 420 -9.42 -18.62 -6.88
CA PRO A 420 -9.97 -19.67 -6.03
C PRO A 420 -8.90 -20.32 -5.11
N VAL A 421 -9.32 -20.83 -3.97
CA VAL A 421 -8.53 -21.79 -3.21
C VAL A 421 -8.53 -23.10 -3.99
N THR A 422 -7.50 -23.34 -4.82
CA THR A 422 -7.43 -24.45 -5.77
C THR A 422 -7.07 -25.77 -5.12
N LEU A 423 -7.79 -26.14 -4.05
CA LEU A 423 -7.64 -27.37 -3.29
C LEU A 423 -8.94 -28.17 -3.30
N PHE A 424 -8.84 -29.48 -3.21
CA PHE A 424 -9.98 -30.36 -3.06
C PHE A 424 -10.12 -30.80 -1.60
N LEU A 425 -11.32 -31.17 -1.21
CA LEU A 425 -11.65 -31.69 0.10
C LEU A 425 -12.07 -33.15 0.00
N THR A 426 -11.49 -33.98 0.84
CA THR A 426 -11.88 -35.40 1.00
C THR A 426 -13.21 -35.47 1.75
N THR A 427 -13.81 -36.67 1.80
CA THR A 427 -15.05 -36.93 2.54
C THR A 427 -14.94 -36.70 4.05
N ASP A 428 -13.74 -36.81 4.60
CA ASP A 428 -13.43 -36.43 6.00
C ASP A 428 -12.92 -34.99 6.13
N ASN A 429 -13.20 -34.14 5.13
CA ASN A 429 -12.99 -32.70 5.12
C ASN A 429 -11.53 -32.24 5.18
N LYS A 430 -10.58 -33.10 4.77
CA LYS A 430 -9.16 -32.76 4.68
C LYS A 430 -8.82 -32.22 3.30
N ALA A 431 -7.87 -31.29 3.24
CA ALA A 431 -7.35 -30.78 1.98
C ALA A 431 -6.57 -31.86 1.23
N PHE A 432 -6.85 -31.98 -0.07
CA PHE A 432 -6.17 -32.88 -1.01
C PHE A 432 -5.71 -32.10 -2.23
N PHE A 433 -4.46 -32.27 -2.58
CA PHE A 433 -3.87 -31.77 -3.82
C PHE A 433 -2.51 -32.44 -4.03
N ASP A 434 -2.17 -32.75 -5.29
CA ASP A 434 -0.87 -33.31 -5.65
C ASP A 434 -0.34 -32.75 -6.98
N GLU A 435 0.86 -33.13 -7.37
CA GLU A 435 1.52 -32.69 -8.61
C GLU A 435 0.67 -33.02 -9.85
N THR A 436 -0.06 -34.14 -9.87
CA THR A 436 -0.91 -34.49 -11.02
C THR A 436 -2.13 -33.56 -11.12
N CYS A 437 -2.69 -33.13 -9.98
CA CYS A 437 -3.73 -32.11 -9.94
C CYS A 437 -3.18 -30.78 -10.45
N LEU A 438 -1.97 -30.39 -10.03
CA LEU A 438 -1.31 -29.16 -10.48
C LEU A 438 -1.09 -29.16 -12.00
N GLU A 439 -0.56 -30.24 -12.56
CA GLU A 439 -0.35 -30.38 -14.01
C GLU A 439 -1.67 -30.23 -14.79
N HIS A 440 -2.70 -30.96 -14.35
CA HIS A 440 -4.02 -30.91 -15.00
C HIS A 440 -4.67 -29.52 -14.92
N LEU A 441 -4.69 -28.91 -13.74
CA LEU A 441 -5.24 -27.57 -13.56
C LEU A 441 -4.42 -26.51 -14.28
N THR A 442 -3.09 -26.64 -14.37
CA THR A 442 -2.24 -25.72 -15.12
C THR A 442 -2.68 -25.64 -16.59
N GLU A 443 -2.98 -26.77 -17.23
CA GLU A 443 -3.46 -26.77 -18.62
C GLU A 443 -4.86 -26.14 -18.74
N LEU A 444 -5.75 -26.38 -17.79
CA LEU A 444 -7.07 -25.75 -17.76
C LEU A 444 -6.97 -24.21 -17.56
N PHE A 445 -6.09 -23.75 -16.64
CA PHE A 445 -5.88 -22.33 -16.37
C PHE A 445 -5.23 -21.59 -17.54
N LYS A 446 -4.35 -22.22 -18.31
CA LYS A 446 -3.81 -21.64 -19.56
C LYS A 446 -4.91 -21.30 -20.57
N VAL A 447 -5.93 -22.15 -20.65
CA VAL A 447 -7.02 -21.98 -21.62
C VAL A 447 -8.14 -21.10 -21.08
N HIS A 448 -8.56 -21.33 -19.84
CA HIS A 448 -9.80 -20.75 -19.28
C HIS A 448 -9.56 -19.75 -18.14
N GLY A 449 -8.33 -19.63 -17.62
CA GLY A 449 -8.06 -18.88 -16.40
C GLY A 449 -8.75 -19.51 -15.18
N SER A 450 -8.79 -18.78 -14.08
CA SER A 450 -9.44 -19.22 -12.84
C SER A 450 -10.97 -19.43 -12.95
N ALA A 451 -11.58 -18.95 -14.03
CA ALA A 451 -13.00 -19.14 -14.29
C ALA A 451 -13.41 -20.62 -14.42
N CYS A 452 -12.48 -21.50 -14.87
CA CYS A 452 -12.72 -22.93 -14.94
C CYS A 452 -13.12 -23.51 -13.58
N TRP A 453 -12.47 -23.07 -12.49
CA TRP A 453 -12.76 -23.57 -11.14
C TRP A 453 -14.23 -23.38 -10.72
N PHE A 454 -14.83 -22.29 -11.14
CA PHE A 454 -16.23 -21.94 -10.80
C PHE A 454 -17.25 -22.53 -11.78
N ASN A 455 -16.86 -22.72 -13.04
CA ASN A 455 -17.77 -23.12 -14.12
C ASN A 455 -17.75 -24.62 -14.44
N MET A 456 -16.68 -25.32 -14.08
CA MET A 456 -16.51 -26.75 -14.36
C MET A 456 -16.88 -27.62 -13.15
N THR A 457 -17.28 -28.84 -13.42
CA THR A 457 -17.53 -29.88 -12.40
C THR A 457 -16.23 -30.40 -11.79
N GLU A 458 -16.32 -31.07 -10.65
CA GLU A 458 -15.15 -31.72 -10.02
C GLU A 458 -14.51 -32.76 -10.96
N GLU A 459 -15.29 -33.49 -11.76
CA GLU A 459 -14.77 -34.46 -12.72
C GLU A 459 -13.96 -33.80 -13.84
N GLU A 460 -14.35 -32.61 -14.30
CA GLU A 460 -13.59 -31.86 -15.31
C GLU A 460 -12.32 -31.22 -14.74
N LEU A 461 -12.33 -30.86 -13.45
CA LEU A 461 -11.21 -30.24 -12.75
C LEU A 461 -10.20 -31.27 -12.23
N LEU A 462 -10.62 -32.53 -12.08
CA LEU A 462 -9.77 -33.59 -11.54
C LEU A 462 -9.20 -34.48 -12.65
N PRO A 463 -7.93 -34.95 -12.50
CA PRO A 463 -7.42 -36.03 -13.30
C PRO A 463 -8.30 -37.29 -13.18
N LYS A 464 -8.48 -38.04 -14.25
CA LYS A 464 -9.36 -39.25 -14.31
C LYS A 464 -9.12 -40.26 -13.18
N LYS A 465 -7.89 -40.36 -12.71
CA LYS A 465 -7.53 -41.29 -11.60
C LYS A 465 -8.20 -40.93 -10.27
N TYR A 466 -8.73 -39.73 -10.11
CA TYR A 466 -9.32 -39.27 -8.86
C TYR A 466 -10.87 -39.15 -8.90
N HIS A 467 -11.54 -39.41 -10.02
CA HIS A 467 -12.99 -39.25 -10.16
C HIS A 467 -13.81 -40.06 -9.13
N ASN A 468 -13.30 -41.23 -8.67
CA ASN A 468 -14.01 -42.10 -7.73
C ASN A 468 -13.70 -41.80 -6.26
N LEU A 469 -12.93 -40.79 -5.93
CA LEU A 469 -12.52 -40.49 -4.55
C LEU A 469 -13.53 -39.61 -3.79
N GLY A 470 -14.61 -39.15 -4.43
CA GLY A 470 -15.61 -38.27 -3.81
C GLY A 470 -15.07 -36.90 -3.36
N LEU A 471 -14.02 -36.44 -4.04
CA LEU A 471 -13.39 -35.16 -3.75
C LEU A 471 -14.35 -34.01 -4.15
N LYS A 472 -14.40 -32.98 -3.32
CA LYS A 472 -15.13 -31.73 -3.56
C LYS A 472 -14.15 -30.58 -3.71
N LYS A 473 -14.39 -29.66 -4.66
CA LYS A 473 -13.58 -28.45 -4.79
C LYS A 473 -13.88 -27.50 -3.62
N ALA A 474 -12.85 -26.78 -3.14
CA ALA A 474 -13.06 -25.68 -2.22
C ALA A 474 -13.86 -24.56 -2.90
N GLU A 475 -14.79 -23.93 -2.16
CA GLU A 475 -15.69 -22.91 -2.74
C GLU A 475 -15.18 -21.47 -2.52
N ASP A 476 -14.22 -21.28 -1.65
CA ASP A 476 -13.67 -20.00 -1.26
C ASP A 476 -12.71 -19.45 -2.31
N THR A 477 -12.55 -18.13 -2.33
CA THR A 477 -11.44 -17.45 -2.99
C THR A 477 -10.32 -17.16 -1.99
N VAL A 478 -9.11 -16.87 -2.47
CA VAL A 478 -8.04 -16.40 -1.61
C VAL A 478 -8.23 -14.91 -1.27
N ASP A 479 -7.59 -14.49 -0.19
CA ASP A 479 -7.40 -13.08 0.15
C ASP A 479 -6.70 -12.35 -1.00
N VAL A 480 -7.25 -11.23 -1.45
CA VAL A 480 -6.68 -10.41 -2.53
C VAL A 480 -5.24 -9.95 -2.26
N TRP A 481 -4.84 -9.85 -0.99
CA TRP A 481 -3.45 -9.57 -0.62
C TRP A 481 -2.48 -10.72 -0.97
N LEU A 482 -2.97 -11.95 -1.21
CA LEU A 482 -2.15 -13.01 -1.79
C LEU A 482 -1.92 -12.77 -3.27
N ASP A 483 -2.94 -12.29 -4.02
CA ASP A 483 -2.82 -11.99 -5.44
C ASP A 483 -1.69 -10.99 -5.66
N SER A 484 -1.80 -9.80 -5.08
CA SER A 484 -0.76 -8.77 -5.18
C SER A 484 0.54 -9.16 -4.47
N GLY A 485 0.47 -9.91 -3.37
CA GLY A 485 1.62 -10.40 -2.62
C GLY A 485 2.52 -11.37 -3.39
N LEU A 486 1.98 -12.04 -4.40
CA LEU A 486 2.74 -12.92 -5.30
C LEU A 486 3.30 -12.22 -6.55
N SER A 487 3.08 -10.89 -6.69
CA SER A 487 3.52 -10.17 -7.89
C SER A 487 5.04 -10.21 -8.11
N TRP A 488 5.86 -10.25 -7.07
CA TRP A 488 7.30 -10.46 -7.17
C TRP A 488 7.65 -11.82 -7.82
N TYR A 489 6.88 -12.85 -7.52
CA TYR A 489 7.06 -14.20 -8.10
C TYR A 489 6.54 -14.25 -9.54
N THR A 490 5.34 -13.73 -9.78
CA THR A 490 4.67 -13.84 -11.08
C THR A 490 5.24 -12.89 -12.14
N VAL A 491 5.65 -11.68 -11.76
CA VAL A 491 6.10 -10.63 -12.68
C VAL A 491 7.62 -10.56 -12.80
N LEU A 492 8.34 -10.73 -11.68
CA LEU A 492 9.81 -10.67 -11.65
C LEU A 492 10.47 -12.05 -11.73
N ASP A 493 9.69 -13.12 -11.94
CA ASP A 493 10.18 -14.51 -11.97
C ASP A 493 10.99 -14.87 -10.72
N GLY A 494 10.53 -14.42 -9.56
CA GLY A 494 11.17 -14.66 -8.26
C GLY A 494 12.44 -13.82 -8.00
N LYS A 495 12.80 -12.90 -8.89
CA LYS A 495 13.94 -12.00 -8.67
C LYS A 495 13.62 -10.96 -7.60
N GLN A 496 14.65 -10.58 -6.84
CA GLN A 496 14.56 -9.51 -5.86
C GLN A 496 14.54 -8.14 -6.54
N ALA A 497 13.52 -7.33 -6.27
CA ALA A 497 13.46 -5.95 -6.74
C ALA A 497 14.53 -5.08 -6.06
N ASP A 498 15.08 -4.11 -6.80
CA ASP A 498 15.97 -3.09 -6.24
C ASP A 498 15.17 -2.10 -5.38
N LEU A 499 13.93 -1.81 -5.78
CA LEU A 499 13.11 -0.81 -5.11
C LEU A 499 11.61 -1.17 -5.12
N TYR A 500 10.98 -1.08 -3.93
CA TYR A 500 9.54 -0.93 -3.72
C TYR A 500 9.26 0.50 -3.24
N PHE A 501 8.22 1.14 -3.76
CA PHE A 501 7.89 2.51 -3.40
C PHE A 501 6.37 2.73 -3.36
N GLU A 502 5.76 2.73 -2.15
CA GLU A 502 4.32 2.88 -1.96
C GLU A 502 3.98 3.73 -0.73
N GLY A 503 2.68 3.88 -0.48
CA GLY A 503 2.13 4.56 0.68
C GLY A 503 2.39 3.83 2.01
N SER A 504 2.25 4.55 3.11
CA SER A 504 2.49 4.04 4.46
C SER A 504 1.49 2.98 4.93
N ASP A 505 0.32 2.88 4.30
CA ASP A 505 -0.67 1.82 4.49
C ASP A 505 -0.15 0.46 4.02
N GLN A 506 0.77 0.42 3.05
CA GLN A 506 1.30 -0.81 2.48
C GLN A 506 2.23 -1.59 3.43
N HIS A 507 2.60 -1.04 4.59
CA HIS A 507 3.30 -1.81 5.63
C HIS A 507 2.46 -2.98 6.17
N ARG A 508 1.14 -2.84 6.20
CA ARG A 508 0.21 -3.92 6.56
C ARG A 508 -0.41 -4.61 5.32
N GLY A 509 -0.26 -4.03 4.14
CA GLY A 509 -0.73 -4.51 2.85
C GLY A 509 0.37 -5.19 2.03
N TRP A 510 0.66 -4.62 0.86
CA TRP A 510 1.52 -5.22 -0.17
C TRP A 510 2.97 -5.45 0.26
N PHE A 511 3.58 -4.55 1.04
CA PHE A 511 4.93 -4.80 1.55
C PHE A 511 4.97 -6.06 2.40
N GLN A 512 3.97 -6.25 3.28
CA GLN A 512 3.94 -7.41 4.17
C GLN A 512 3.58 -8.70 3.42
N SER A 513 2.57 -8.68 2.56
CA SER A 513 2.15 -9.87 1.80
C SER A 513 3.24 -10.35 0.86
N SER A 514 3.92 -9.44 0.14
CA SER A 514 5.09 -9.77 -0.69
C SER A 514 6.23 -10.34 0.14
N PHE A 515 6.51 -9.74 1.30
CA PHE A 515 7.58 -10.22 2.19
C PHE A 515 7.30 -11.64 2.71
N LEU A 516 6.09 -11.89 3.20
CA LEU A 516 5.71 -13.18 3.75
C LEU A 516 5.75 -14.29 2.69
N THR A 517 5.14 -14.05 1.53
CA THR A 517 5.15 -15.03 0.43
C THR A 517 6.57 -15.32 -0.07
N SER A 518 7.44 -14.30 -0.12
CA SER A 518 8.82 -14.49 -0.52
C SER A 518 9.66 -15.21 0.54
N MET A 519 9.39 -14.97 1.83
CA MET A 519 10.04 -15.71 2.91
C MET A 519 9.66 -17.18 2.91
N MET A 520 8.40 -17.52 2.55
CA MET A 520 7.92 -18.89 2.46
C MET A 520 8.48 -19.62 1.22
N LEU A 521 8.45 -18.98 0.05
CA LEU A 521 8.83 -19.60 -1.22
C LEU A 521 10.33 -19.51 -1.53
N ASN A 522 11.02 -18.47 -1.06
CA ASN A 522 12.42 -18.16 -1.42
C ASN A 522 13.35 -18.04 -0.21
N GLY A 523 12.84 -17.93 1.01
CA GLY A 523 13.63 -17.73 2.22
C GLY A 523 14.32 -16.34 2.32
N ALA A 524 13.98 -15.38 1.46
CA ALA A 524 14.60 -14.06 1.37
C ALA A 524 13.57 -12.96 1.11
N PRO A 525 13.86 -11.68 1.47
CA PRO A 525 13.02 -10.55 1.12
C PRO A 525 12.87 -10.37 -0.39
N PRO A 526 11.69 -9.96 -0.92
CA PRO A 526 11.46 -9.75 -2.33
C PRO A 526 12.03 -8.43 -2.86
N TYR A 527 12.52 -7.57 -1.98
CA TYR A 527 13.03 -6.23 -2.29
C TYR A 527 14.27 -5.91 -1.46
N LYS A 528 15.19 -5.11 -2.06
CA LYS A 528 16.41 -4.61 -1.39
C LYS A 528 16.13 -3.35 -0.58
N LYS A 529 15.33 -2.43 -1.15
CA LYS A 529 15.00 -1.13 -0.57
C LYS A 529 13.50 -0.88 -0.61
N VAL A 530 12.97 -0.23 0.44
CA VAL A 530 11.59 0.24 0.53
C VAL A 530 11.57 1.74 0.80
N LEU A 531 10.95 2.49 -0.11
CA LEU A 531 10.56 3.88 0.12
C LEU A 531 9.08 3.93 0.48
N THR A 532 8.76 4.78 1.44
CA THR A 532 7.39 4.94 1.92
C THR A 532 6.99 6.40 1.86
N HIS A 533 5.84 6.69 1.26
CA HIS A 533 5.26 8.04 1.27
C HIS A 533 4.06 8.13 2.22
N GLY A 534 3.81 9.35 2.72
CA GLY A 534 2.62 9.68 3.51
C GLY A 534 1.36 9.80 2.66
N PHE A 535 0.26 10.19 3.31
CA PHE A 535 -1.01 10.47 2.65
C PHE A 535 -1.04 11.88 2.09
N VAL A 536 -1.78 12.05 0.99
CA VAL A 536 -2.11 13.36 0.45
C VAL A 536 -3.41 13.83 1.11
N LEU A 537 -3.33 14.96 1.79
CA LEU A 537 -4.42 15.61 2.51
C LEU A 537 -4.95 16.80 1.70
N ASP A 538 -6.15 17.27 2.01
CA ASP A 538 -6.66 18.52 1.47
C ASP A 538 -5.86 19.74 1.99
N GLN A 539 -6.20 20.93 1.54
CA GLN A 539 -5.52 22.16 1.95
C GLN A 539 -5.64 22.48 3.46
N ASP A 540 -6.64 21.90 4.14
CA ASP A 540 -6.90 22.09 5.56
C ASP A 540 -6.26 20.99 6.43
N GLY A 541 -5.51 20.06 5.81
CA GLY A 541 -4.83 18.96 6.48
C GLY A 541 -5.75 17.80 6.85
N LYS A 542 -6.92 17.68 6.22
CA LYS A 542 -7.86 16.58 6.42
C LYS A 542 -7.71 15.52 5.35
N LYS A 543 -8.02 14.27 5.71
CA LYS A 543 -8.08 13.16 4.76
C LYS A 543 -9.19 13.44 3.74
N MET A 544 -8.87 13.33 2.47
CA MET A 544 -9.83 13.51 1.39
C MET A 544 -10.83 12.35 1.33
N SER A 545 -12.12 12.68 1.28
CA SER A 545 -13.18 11.69 1.08
C SER A 545 -14.33 12.29 0.25
N LYS A 546 -15.04 11.43 -0.51
CA LYS A 546 -16.20 11.88 -1.30
C LYS A 546 -17.36 12.34 -0.43
N SER A 547 -17.50 11.79 0.78
CA SER A 547 -18.53 12.19 1.74
C SER A 547 -18.32 13.59 2.32
N GLU A 548 -17.08 14.01 2.48
CA GLU A 548 -16.68 15.35 2.95
C GLU A 548 -16.69 16.38 1.82
N GLY A 549 -16.73 15.96 0.55
CA GLY A 549 -16.71 16.86 -0.59
C GLY A 549 -15.38 17.60 -0.80
N ASN A 550 -14.29 17.14 -0.16
CA ASN A 550 -12.97 17.76 -0.16
C ASN A 550 -11.95 17.07 -1.08
N VAL A 551 -12.43 16.22 -1.99
CA VAL A 551 -11.57 15.47 -2.92
C VAL A 551 -11.02 16.40 -3.99
N VAL A 552 -9.70 16.48 -4.09
CA VAL A 552 -8.99 17.14 -5.19
C VAL A 552 -8.83 16.13 -6.33
N ASP A 553 -9.50 16.40 -7.47
CA ASP A 553 -9.40 15.53 -8.66
C ASP A 553 -8.13 15.85 -9.45
N PRO A 554 -7.20 14.88 -9.61
CA PRO A 554 -5.98 15.09 -10.36
C PRO A 554 -6.22 15.37 -11.85
N LYS A 555 -7.35 14.93 -12.44
CA LYS A 555 -7.71 15.26 -13.83
C LYS A 555 -8.05 16.73 -13.99
N GLU A 556 -8.75 17.30 -13.00
CA GLU A 556 -9.05 18.75 -12.98
C GLU A 556 -7.76 19.56 -12.84
N LEU A 557 -6.86 19.16 -11.92
CA LEU A 557 -5.56 19.80 -11.78
C LEU A 557 -4.74 19.73 -13.08
N LEU A 558 -4.73 18.57 -13.75
CA LEU A 558 -4.01 18.39 -15.01
C LEU A 558 -4.63 19.22 -16.16
N SER A 559 -5.93 19.52 -16.12
CA SER A 559 -6.59 20.41 -17.08
C SER A 559 -6.29 21.90 -16.83
N LYS A 560 -6.04 22.29 -15.59
CA LYS A 560 -5.73 23.67 -15.18
C LYS A 560 -4.22 23.96 -15.26
N TYR A 561 -3.41 22.99 -14.82
CA TYR A 561 -1.96 23.04 -14.81
C TYR A 561 -1.40 22.02 -15.80
N ASN A 562 -0.11 22.00 -16.00
CA ASN A 562 0.55 20.98 -16.83
C ASN A 562 1.16 19.85 -15.98
N ALA A 563 1.57 18.77 -16.63
CA ALA A 563 2.14 17.61 -15.93
C ALA A 563 3.45 17.94 -15.20
N ASP A 564 4.29 18.80 -15.75
CA ASP A 564 5.53 19.24 -15.10
C ASP A 564 5.26 20.06 -13.82
N VAL A 565 4.16 20.83 -13.75
CA VAL A 565 3.74 21.52 -12.52
C VAL A 565 3.36 20.52 -11.43
N LEU A 566 2.62 19.46 -11.78
CA LEU A 566 2.29 18.39 -10.85
C LEU A 566 3.55 17.65 -10.38
N ARG A 567 4.54 17.44 -11.25
CA ARG A 567 5.84 16.86 -10.90
C ARG A 567 6.62 17.75 -9.93
N LEU A 568 6.67 19.04 -10.18
CA LEU A 568 7.31 20.01 -9.28
C LEU A 568 6.64 20.01 -7.91
N TRP A 569 5.29 19.90 -7.84
CA TRP A 569 4.58 19.73 -6.59
C TRP A 569 5.03 18.44 -5.87
N ALA A 570 5.03 17.30 -6.55
CA ALA A 570 5.45 16.03 -5.96
C ALA A 570 6.88 16.05 -5.42
N LEU A 571 7.79 16.79 -6.10
CA LEU A 571 9.17 16.96 -5.68
C LEU A 571 9.35 17.97 -4.54
N SER A 572 8.43 18.96 -4.40
CA SER A 572 8.57 20.03 -3.41
C SER A 572 8.26 19.63 -1.97
N VAL A 573 7.50 18.55 -1.80
CA VAL A 573 7.01 18.08 -0.50
C VAL A 573 7.99 17.12 0.19
N ASP A 574 7.92 17.01 1.52
CA ASP A 574 8.52 15.87 2.23
C ASP A 574 7.60 14.68 2.07
N TYR A 575 7.84 13.88 1.03
CA TYR A 575 7.02 12.72 0.71
C TYR A 575 6.93 11.68 1.84
N THR A 576 7.88 11.71 2.79
CA THR A 576 7.94 10.74 3.90
C THR A 576 6.99 11.06 5.06
N THR A 577 6.20 12.10 4.96
CA THR A 577 5.17 12.52 5.92
C THR A 577 3.87 12.80 5.17
N ASP A 578 2.77 12.95 5.87
CA ASP A 578 1.54 13.44 5.27
C ASP A 578 1.68 14.91 4.88
N PHE A 579 1.08 15.32 3.76
CA PHE A 579 1.21 16.68 3.24
C PHE A 579 -0.03 17.10 2.43
N CYS A 580 -0.19 18.42 2.29
CA CYS A 580 -1.39 19.00 1.71
C CYS A 580 -1.25 19.29 0.21
N VAL A 581 -2.39 19.27 -0.50
CA VAL A 581 -2.53 19.72 -1.88
C VAL A 581 -3.69 20.70 -1.99
N GLY A 582 -3.51 21.76 -2.79
CA GLY A 582 -4.54 22.77 -3.06
C GLY A 582 -4.05 23.81 -4.07
N ASP A 583 -4.96 24.67 -4.51
CA ASP A 583 -4.70 25.68 -5.56
C ASP A 583 -3.48 26.56 -5.27
N THR A 584 -3.36 27.07 -4.04
CA THR A 584 -2.22 27.95 -3.65
C THR A 584 -0.88 27.26 -3.86
N THR A 585 -0.80 25.97 -3.53
CA THR A 585 0.42 25.18 -3.73
C THR A 585 0.71 24.99 -5.22
N MET A 586 -0.32 24.69 -6.01
CA MET A 586 -0.18 24.51 -7.46
C MET A 586 0.21 25.81 -8.17
N ASP A 587 -0.37 26.94 -7.79
CA ASP A 587 0.00 28.26 -8.33
C ASP A 587 1.47 28.60 -8.04
N SER A 588 1.95 28.25 -6.85
CA SER A 588 3.37 28.40 -6.50
C SER A 588 4.27 27.55 -7.40
N MET A 589 3.88 26.32 -7.68
CA MET A 589 4.63 25.42 -8.58
C MET A 589 4.59 25.89 -10.04
N ALA A 590 3.46 26.43 -10.50
CA ALA A 590 3.36 27.06 -11.81
C ALA A 590 4.34 28.24 -11.95
N ASN A 591 4.48 29.06 -10.91
CA ASN A 591 5.47 30.13 -10.89
C ASN A 591 6.92 29.61 -10.95
N VAL A 592 7.24 28.50 -10.30
CA VAL A 592 8.55 27.84 -10.41
C VAL A 592 8.77 27.34 -11.83
N TYR A 593 7.78 26.66 -12.43
CA TYR A 593 7.83 26.19 -13.82
C TYR A 593 8.13 27.35 -14.80
N PHE A 594 7.45 28.50 -14.67
CA PHE A 594 7.69 29.66 -15.51
C PHE A 594 9.11 30.22 -15.34
N LYS A 595 9.65 30.23 -14.13
CA LYS A 595 11.05 30.65 -13.89
C LYS A 595 12.05 29.73 -14.59
N LEU A 596 11.86 28.41 -14.50
CA LEU A 596 12.67 27.43 -15.20
C LEU A 596 12.62 27.64 -16.71
N ARG A 597 11.41 27.75 -17.26
CA ARG A 597 11.20 28.00 -18.68
C ARG A 597 11.86 29.30 -19.18
N ASN A 598 11.73 30.39 -18.40
CA ASN A 598 12.35 31.67 -18.74
C ASN A 598 13.89 31.58 -18.74
N ASN A 599 14.50 30.80 -17.83
CA ASN A 599 15.93 30.58 -17.83
C ASN A 599 16.39 29.84 -19.09
N PHE A 600 15.68 28.76 -19.45
CA PHE A 600 15.97 28.03 -20.69
C PHE A 600 15.81 28.94 -21.93
N LYS A 601 14.74 29.72 -21.97
CA LYS A 601 14.53 30.68 -23.06
C LYS A 601 15.65 31.69 -23.15
N TYR A 602 16.13 32.20 -22.02
CA TYR A 602 17.26 33.16 -21.98
C TYR A 602 18.53 32.51 -22.53
N LEU A 603 18.85 31.28 -22.15
CA LEU A 603 19.98 30.52 -22.65
C LEU A 603 19.88 30.30 -24.18
N LEU A 604 18.78 29.74 -24.67
CA LEU A 604 18.55 29.48 -26.09
C LEU A 604 18.63 30.75 -26.92
N SER A 605 18.03 31.86 -26.45
CA SER A 605 17.98 33.10 -27.23
C SER A 605 19.35 33.79 -27.37
N ASN A 606 20.28 33.55 -26.44
CA ASN A 606 21.62 34.10 -26.48
C ASN A 606 22.65 33.23 -27.19
N LEU A 607 22.23 32.04 -27.65
CA LEU A 607 23.06 31.09 -28.39
C LEU A 607 22.75 31.08 -29.91
N PHE A 608 21.87 31.96 -30.38
CA PHE A 608 21.37 31.98 -31.77
C PHE A 608 22.45 32.08 -32.86
N ASP A 609 23.62 32.63 -32.51
CA ASP A 609 24.77 32.81 -33.41
C ASP A 609 26.06 32.19 -32.83
N PHE A 610 25.90 31.22 -31.88
CA PHE A 610 27.04 30.59 -31.26
C PHE A 610 27.69 29.58 -32.21
N ASP A 611 29.01 29.65 -32.33
CA ASP A 611 29.81 28.65 -33.03
C ASP A 611 30.09 27.47 -32.10
N TYR A 612 29.41 26.36 -32.31
CA TYR A 612 29.53 25.15 -31.48
C TYR A 612 30.88 24.45 -31.58
N SER A 613 31.74 24.85 -32.55
CA SER A 613 33.14 24.43 -32.64
C SER A 613 34.08 25.24 -31.73
N TYR A 614 33.58 26.37 -31.18
CA TYR A 614 34.38 27.25 -30.35
C TYR A 614 34.79 26.62 -29.03
N THR A 615 36.08 26.74 -28.69
CA THR A 615 36.64 26.31 -27.40
C THR A 615 37.42 27.47 -26.77
N PRO A 616 37.09 27.89 -25.55
CA PRO A 616 37.78 28.99 -24.87
C PRO A 616 39.21 28.60 -24.53
N THR A 617 40.17 29.51 -24.73
CA THR A 617 41.57 29.33 -24.32
C THR A 617 41.79 29.68 -22.85
N ASP A 618 41.13 30.71 -22.36
CA ASP A 618 41.16 31.14 -20.97
C ASP A 618 39.89 31.93 -20.68
N LEU A 619 39.13 31.49 -19.63
CA LEU A 619 37.89 32.14 -19.20
C LEU A 619 38.20 33.26 -18.19
N CYS A 620 37.37 34.29 -18.17
CA CYS A 620 37.43 35.27 -17.12
C CYS A 620 37.00 34.67 -15.76
N GLU A 621 37.32 35.34 -14.64
CA GLU A 621 37.02 34.82 -13.30
C GLU A 621 35.51 34.62 -13.06
N LYS A 622 34.66 35.47 -13.63
CA LYS A 622 33.18 35.34 -13.56
C LYS A 622 32.70 34.03 -14.24
N ASP A 623 33.26 33.73 -15.41
CA ASP A 623 32.96 32.54 -16.19
C ASP A 623 33.50 31.26 -15.53
N LYS A 624 34.74 31.29 -15.04
CA LYS A 624 35.30 30.19 -14.22
C LYS A 624 34.46 29.88 -12.99
N LYS A 625 34.01 30.90 -12.29
CA LYS A 625 33.13 30.76 -11.14
C LYS A 625 31.80 30.13 -11.52
N ALA A 626 31.17 30.56 -12.63
CA ALA A 626 29.92 30.01 -13.11
C ALA A 626 30.02 28.54 -13.48
N VAL A 627 31.08 28.13 -14.15
CA VAL A 627 31.38 26.71 -14.48
C VAL A 627 31.52 25.90 -13.19
N LYS A 628 32.29 26.39 -12.21
CA LYS A 628 32.51 25.70 -10.92
C LYS A 628 31.21 25.54 -10.12
N GLU A 629 30.33 26.55 -10.13
CA GLU A 629 29.02 26.45 -9.46
C GLU A 629 28.08 25.48 -10.17
N LEU A 630 28.13 25.41 -11.52
CA LEU A 630 27.39 24.40 -12.29
C LEU A 630 27.84 22.97 -11.94
N GLU A 631 29.14 22.74 -11.89
CA GLU A 631 29.71 21.41 -11.54
C GLU A 631 29.37 20.99 -10.11
N LYS A 632 29.36 21.93 -9.16
CA LYS A 632 28.89 21.68 -7.80
C LYS A 632 27.40 21.36 -7.74
N PHE A 633 26.59 22.07 -8.52
CA PHE A 633 25.15 21.83 -8.64
C PHE A 633 24.89 20.44 -9.20
N GLU A 634 25.53 20.07 -10.31
CA GLU A 634 25.44 18.76 -10.93
C GLU A 634 25.76 17.64 -9.94
N ALA A 635 26.92 17.74 -9.24
CA ALA A 635 27.33 16.73 -8.26
C ALA A 635 26.31 16.55 -7.13
N LYS A 636 25.80 17.66 -6.56
CA LYS A 636 24.79 17.61 -5.49
C LYS A 636 23.44 17.06 -5.97
N LEU A 637 23.06 17.40 -7.21
CA LEU A 637 21.81 16.91 -7.76
C LEU A 637 21.87 15.39 -7.99
N LYS A 638 22.95 14.89 -8.56
CA LYS A 638 23.18 13.44 -8.73
C LYS A 638 23.20 12.69 -7.38
N GLU A 639 23.84 13.29 -6.36
CA GLU A 639 23.80 12.75 -5.00
C GLU A 639 22.36 12.66 -4.46
N SER A 640 21.54 13.71 -4.66
CA SER A 640 20.15 13.74 -4.21
C SER A 640 19.30 12.69 -4.93
N PHE A 641 19.49 12.49 -6.23
CA PHE A 641 18.84 11.40 -6.98
C PHE A 641 19.21 10.03 -6.41
N SER A 642 20.48 9.77 -6.16
CA SER A 642 20.96 8.48 -5.63
C SER A 642 20.42 8.17 -4.24
N LYS A 643 20.09 9.20 -3.45
CA LYS A 643 19.50 9.10 -2.11
C LYS A 643 17.97 9.14 -2.10
N TYR A 644 17.33 9.32 -3.25
CA TYR A 644 15.87 9.54 -3.36
C TYR A 644 15.39 10.75 -2.54
N ASP A 645 16.23 11.79 -2.40
CA ASP A 645 15.92 13.02 -1.70
C ASP A 645 15.26 14.02 -2.66
N PHE A 646 13.99 13.73 -3.00
CA PHE A 646 13.23 14.48 -3.99
C PHE A 646 13.07 15.96 -3.63
N ARG A 647 12.83 16.25 -2.35
CA ARG A 647 12.71 17.64 -1.89
C ARG A 647 14.00 18.43 -2.07
N ASN A 648 15.14 17.79 -1.85
CA ASN A 648 16.43 18.46 -2.10
C ASN A 648 16.70 18.66 -3.59
N LEU A 649 16.25 17.76 -4.47
CA LEU A 649 16.28 18.00 -5.93
C LEU A 649 15.56 19.31 -6.30
N PHE A 650 14.36 19.49 -5.78
CA PHE A 650 13.57 20.71 -5.99
C PHE A 650 14.28 21.96 -5.44
N ASN A 651 14.77 21.89 -4.19
CA ASN A 651 15.42 23.02 -3.53
C ASN A 651 16.74 23.42 -4.22
N LEU A 652 17.57 22.46 -4.60
CA LEU A 652 18.82 22.73 -5.34
C LEU A 652 18.53 23.38 -6.69
N THR A 653 17.55 22.85 -7.43
CA THR A 653 17.18 23.37 -8.75
C THR A 653 16.66 24.81 -8.66
N THR A 654 15.72 25.07 -7.76
CA THR A 654 15.14 26.43 -7.59
C THR A 654 16.17 27.44 -7.10
N SER A 655 17.05 27.02 -6.19
CA SER A 655 18.14 27.85 -5.67
C SER A 655 19.16 28.18 -6.75
N TYR A 656 19.61 27.17 -7.53
CA TYR A 656 20.59 27.36 -8.61
C TYR A 656 20.05 28.32 -9.66
N VAL A 657 18.83 28.08 -10.17
CA VAL A 657 18.19 28.93 -11.18
C VAL A 657 18.03 30.37 -10.70
N SER A 658 17.58 30.58 -9.46
CA SER A 658 17.40 31.91 -8.88
C SER A 658 18.73 32.64 -8.68
N THR A 659 19.76 31.92 -8.24
CA THR A 659 21.09 32.51 -8.01
C THR A 659 21.76 32.88 -9.33
N THR A 660 21.74 31.97 -10.31
CA THR A 660 22.33 32.18 -11.64
C THR A 660 21.66 33.36 -12.35
N SER A 661 20.31 33.48 -12.27
CA SER A 661 19.58 34.61 -12.84
C SER A 661 20.02 35.97 -12.27
N LYS A 662 20.39 36.01 -10.98
CA LYS A 662 20.79 37.25 -10.30
C LYS A 662 22.27 37.58 -10.45
N SER A 663 23.13 36.57 -10.43
CA SER A 663 24.59 36.79 -10.33
C SER A 663 25.33 36.59 -11.65
N TYR A 664 24.76 35.82 -12.60
CA TYR A 664 25.41 35.55 -13.88
C TYR A 664 24.66 36.13 -15.08
N PHE A 665 23.33 36.13 -15.08
CA PHE A 665 22.51 36.80 -16.13
C PHE A 665 22.18 38.23 -15.78
N ASP A 666 23.11 38.91 -15.15
CA ASP A 666 23.05 40.31 -14.72
C ASP A 666 23.20 41.32 -15.89
N LEU A 667 23.22 42.60 -15.56
CA LEU A 667 23.31 43.67 -16.54
C LEU A 667 24.65 43.62 -17.31
N GLU A 668 25.76 43.38 -16.61
CA GLU A 668 27.10 43.25 -17.22
C GLU A 668 27.14 42.12 -18.30
N THR A 669 26.53 40.98 -17.99
CA THR A 669 26.45 39.87 -18.97
C THR A 669 25.55 40.24 -20.14
N LYS A 670 24.46 40.97 -19.94
CA LYS A 670 23.57 41.45 -21.01
C LYS A 670 24.28 42.48 -21.91
N GLU A 671 24.96 43.43 -21.32
CA GLU A 671 25.78 44.39 -22.10
C GLU A 671 26.86 43.70 -22.91
N LEU A 672 27.55 42.73 -22.28
CA LEU A 672 28.57 41.92 -22.98
C LEU A 672 27.99 41.14 -24.15
N LEU A 673 26.82 40.53 -24.03
CA LEU A 673 26.18 39.75 -25.09
C LEU A 673 25.59 40.61 -26.22
N TYR A 674 24.99 41.74 -25.87
CA TYR A 674 24.14 42.52 -26.77
C TYR A 674 24.87 43.62 -27.48
N GLU A 675 25.99 44.17 -26.97
CA GLU A 675 26.68 45.31 -27.55
C GLU A 675 28.03 44.93 -28.16
N GLY A 676 28.39 45.54 -29.28
CA GLY A 676 29.71 45.44 -29.94
C GLY A 676 29.82 44.29 -30.94
N GLU A 677 31.06 43.97 -31.36
CA GLU A 677 31.35 42.97 -32.40
C GLU A 677 30.87 41.60 -31.98
N PRO A 678 30.14 40.85 -32.87
CA PRO A 678 29.56 39.55 -32.54
C PRO A 678 30.62 38.49 -32.17
N ASP A 679 31.76 38.48 -32.81
CA ASP A 679 32.79 37.47 -32.70
C ASP A 679 33.87 37.75 -31.68
N ARG A 680 33.71 38.79 -30.85
CA ARG A 680 34.71 39.08 -29.82
C ARG A 680 34.82 37.92 -28.81
N LYS A 681 36.05 37.66 -28.38
CA LYS A 681 36.42 36.53 -27.53
C LYS A 681 35.56 36.45 -26.25
N GLU A 682 35.40 37.54 -25.52
CA GLU A 682 34.68 37.57 -24.24
C GLU A 682 33.19 37.23 -24.40
N ARG A 683 32.60 37.58 -25.56
CA ARG A 683 31.20 37.20 -25.88
C ARG A 683 31.12 35.71 -26.21
N ARG A 684 32.04 35.18 -27.01
CA ARG A 684 32.09 33.75 -27.34
C ARG A 684 32.41 32.89 -26.12
N ASP A 685 33.30 33.32 -25.24
CA ASP A 685 33.57 32.68 -23.95
C ASP A 685 32.30 32.59 -23.11
N ARG A 686 31.52 33.68 -22.99
CA ARG A 686 30.26 33.73 -22.28
C ARG A 686 29.21 32.82 -22.88
N GLN A 687 29.08 32.80 -24.21
CA GLN A 687 28.17 31.89 -24.93
C GLN A 687 28.59 30.40 -24.72
N TRP A 688 29.87 30.11 -24.69
CA TRP A 688 30.34 28.75 -24.39
C TRP A 688 29.91 28.28 -22.98
N VAL A 689 30.04 29.14 -21.98
CA VAL A 689 29.57 28.81 -20.63
C VAL A 689 28.04 28.62 -20.61
N MET A 690 27.29 29.48 -21.31
CA MET A 690 25.83 29.35 -21.42
C MET A 690 25.43 28.07 -22.15
N ASN A 691 26.13 27.66 -23.18
CA ASN A 691 25.91 26.38 -23.84
C ASN A 691 26.19 25.19 -22.91
N LYS A 692 27.30 25.25 -22.15
CA LYS A 692 27.58 24.23 -21.10
C LYS A 692 26.46 24.18 -20.07
N MET A 693 25.95 25.34 -19.61
CA MET A 693 24.79 25.40 -18.68
C MET A 693 23.55 24.76 -19.31
N LEU A 694 23.19 25.12 -20.53
CA LEU A 694 22.02 24.62 -21.24
C LEU A 694 22.07 23.08 -21.37
N ASN A 695 23.16 22.53 -21.84
CA ASN A 695 23.36 21.10 -22.01
C ASN A 695 23.30 20.34 -20.69
N THR A 696 23.89 20.89 -19.63
CA THR A 696 23.88 20.27 -18.31
C THR A 696 22.47 20.29 -17.70
N LEU A 697 21.82 21.46 -17.73
CA LEU A 697 20.50 21.64 -17.12
C LEU A 697 19.42 20.83 -17.82
N VAL A 698 19.40 20.79 -19.16
CA VAL A 698 18.35 20.06 -19.90
C VAL A 698 18.42 18.55 -19.60
N LYS A 699 19.63 18.00 -19.46
CA LYS A 699 19.83 16.60 -19.10
C LYS A 699 19.43 16.31 -17.65
N LEU A 700 19.97 17.09 -16.71
CA LEU A 700 19.79 16.86 -15.28
C LEU A 700 18.33 17.06 -14.82
N LEU A 701 17.59 17.97 -15.46
CA LEU A 701 16.21 18.28 -15.12
C LEU A 701 15.19 17.42 -15.89
N ALA A 702 15.60 16.68 -16.92
CA ALA A 702 14.69 15.84 -17.70
C ALA A 702 13.90 14.82 -16.84
N PRO A 703 14.48 14.15 -15.83
CA PRO A 703 13.68 13.29 -14.93
C PRO A 703 12.63 14.05 -14.12
N MET A 704 12.87 15.33 -13.82
CA MET A 704 12.01 16.18 -12.98
C MET A 704 10.92 16.90 -13.77
N THR A 705 11.30 17.49 -14.93
CA THR A 705 10.42 18.27 -15.83
C THR A 705 10.59 17.78 -17.27
N PRO A 706 10.12 16.55 -17.56
CA PRO A 706 10.37 15.87 -18.84
C PRO A 706 9.87 16.65 -20.06
N TYR A 707 8.68 17.23 -19.97
CA TYR A 707 8.11 17.94 -21.09
C TYR A 707 8.82 19.26 -21.37
N LEU A 708 9.18 20.01 -20.33
CA LEU A 708 9.95 21.24 -20.49
C LEU A 708 11.33 20.94 -21.09
N CYS A 709 12.00 19.90 -20.61
CA CYS A 709 13.34 19.56 -21.10
C CYS A 709 13.31 19.00 -22.53
N GLU A 710 12.32 18.19 -22.91
CA GLU A 710 12.14 17.76 -24.29
C GLU A 710 11.80 18.93 -25.21
N ASP A 711 10.91 19.84 -24.75
CA ASP A 711 10.59 21.07 -25.49
C ASP A 711 11.82 21.94 -25.74
N VAL A 712 12.63 22.17 -24.71
CA VAL A 712 13.88 22.93 -24.82
C VAL A 712 14.86 22.23 -25.76
N TYR A 713 15.03 20.91 -25.61
CA TYR A 713 15.94 20.09 -26.39
C TYR A 713 15.62 20.16 -27.90
N SER A 714 14.34 20.18 -28.26
CA SER A 714 13.88 20.29 -29.65
C SER A 714 14.25 21.64 -30.33
N PHE A 715 14.66 22.66 -29.56
CA PHE A 715 15.11 23.98 -30.04
C PHE A 715 16.62 24.18 -29.91
N MET A 716 17.38 23.19 -29.46
CA MET A 716 18.83 23.23 -29.44
C MET A 716 19.39 22.86 -30.83
N GLU A 717 20.46 23.51 -31.25
CA GLU A 717 21.02 23.30 -32.62
C GLU A 717 22.03 22.16 -32.70
N ASP A 718 22.89 21.98 -31.68
CA ASP A 718 23.91 20.91 -31.67
C ASP A 718 23.37 19.66 -30.93
N VAL A 719 22.29 19.08 -31.45
CA VAL A 719 21.71 17.86 -30.88
C VAL A 719 22.13 16.63 -31.66
N LYS A 720 22.53 15.56 -30.95
CA LYS A 720 23.01 14.30 -31.52
C LYS A 720 22.00 13.16 -31.44
N GLU A 721 21.02 13.29 -30.58
CA GLU A 721 20.02 12.28 -30.30
C GLU A 721 18.60 12.80 -30.59
N GLU A 722 17.66 11.90 -30.85
CA GLU A 722 16.29 12.24 -31.19
C GLU A 722 15.47 12.76 -30.01
N SER A 723 15.88 12.46 -28.75
CA SER A 723 15.23 12.85 -27.52
C SER A 723 16.25 13.12 -26.42
N VAL A 724 15.90 14.02 -25.50
CA VAL A 724 16.71 14.30 -24.30
C VAL A 724 16.95 13.03 -23.46
N PHE A 725 16.02 12.08 -23.49
CA PHE A 725 16.13 10.82 -22.75
C PHE A 725 17.09 9.81 -23.36
N MET A 726 17.55 10.04 -24.58
CA MET A 726 18.61 9.24 -25.20
C MET A 726 20.01 9.65 -24.71
N LEU A 727 20.12 10.79 -24.01
CA LEU A 727 21.38 11.29 -23.43
C LEU A 727 21.73 10.55 -22.13
N GLU A 728 23.03 10.48 -21.83
CA GLU A 728 23.54 9.96 -20.57
C GLU A 728 23.82 11.12 -19.58
N LEU A 729 23.54 10.88 -18.25
CA LEU A 729 23.75 11.84 -17.17
C LEU A 729 25.20 11.93 -16.72
#